data_ea8a2b580b3af9c115820a81140327b4
#
_entry.id   ea8a2b580b3af9c115820a81140327b4
#
_cell.length_a   1.000
_cell.length_b   1.000
_cell.length_c   1.000
_cell.angle_alpha   90.00
_cell.angle_beta   90.00
_cell.angle_gamma   90.00
#
_symmetry.space_group_name_H-M   'P 1'
#
loop_
_entity.id
_entity.type
_entity.pdbx_description
1 polymer ?
#
loop_
_entity_poly.entity_id
_entity_poly.type
_entity_poly.pdbx_seq_one_letter_code
_entity_poly.pdbx_strand_id
1 'polypeptide(L)'
;MLRLLTFLLLGSLAHADDFDTLRAVVGQAVAKGNPPGAVLWFESGEKQMHFATGMRALVPAKEAMTEDTVFDAASLTKVVATLPSVLILMEQGKIELEAEVRRYIPEFRAGITVRHLLTHTSGLKAGIPKEPEWTGYAAGIARAIELEPDGPPDRFFRYSDINFILLGEVVRRVSGMGLNEFAAKHVFEPLKMDSTRFLPPDDWKPRIAPTEKDENGMMLRGVVHDPTSRKMGGVTGHAGVFTTAGNLAKYARMILHDGAGVLKSETVKLMTTPQTVATVFERRGLGWDIDSAFSRARGKVFPIGSFGHTGFTGTSLWIEPQSQTFVVFMSSRLHPNGKGNVRDLYEEIGTAAAQGAKLMPVSGPPWPRAEKEVPTVLNGIDVLVRRKFADLQGLRVGLITNQTGIDAQRHSTIDLLASAPDVKLQKLFSPEHGIRGELDQEKISNSTDKKTGLPVLSLFGEQRAPTQEQLADVDALVFDIQDIGCRFYTYIGTMRLCLEAAAKAKKTFYVLDRVNPIGGIEVEGPAVIDAEKPTATHALPLRHGMTAGELAAMMNAERGIGCDLKVIPVEGWQRGMLFDQTGLPWINPSPNMRSLNAALLYPGIGLLEFSISVGRGTDTPFEVLGAPYVDDLRLAYELNKLGLAGVQFTPVRF
;
A
#
# COMPACT_ATOMS: atom_id res chain seq x y z
N MET A 1 -73.27 -17.72 -2.03
CA MET A 1 -71.96 -18.40 -2.31
C MET A 1 -71.13 -17.48 -3.20
N LEU A 2 -70.35 -16.68 -2.59
CA LEU A 2 -69.44 -15.69 -3.28
C LEU A 2 -68.03 -16.15 -3.02
N ARG A 3 -67.31 -16.61 -4.04
CA ARG A 3 -65.90 -16.96 -3.96
C ARG A 3 -65.08 -15.71 -4.27
N LEU A 4 -64.36 -15.23 -3.26
CA LEU A 4 -63.30 -14.21 -3.39
C LEU A 4 -62.06 -14.86 -4.04
N LEU A 5 -61.67 -14.40 -5.23
CA LEU A 5 -60.35 -14.66 -5.82
C LEU A 5 -59.36 -13.61 -5.28
N THR A 6 -58.45 -14.04 -4.45
CA THR A 6 -57.31 -13.21 -4.02
C THR A 6 -56.20 -13.38 -5.06
N PHE A 7 -55.94 -12.36 -5.86
CA PHE A 7 -54.74 -12.28 -6.71
C PHE A 7 -53.54 -11.97 -5.86
N LEU A 8 -52.67 -12.94 -5.70
CA LEU A 8 -51.28 -12.69 -5.21
C LEU A 8 -50.48 -12.04 -6.35
N LEU A 9 -50.22 -10.74 -6.21
CA LEU A 9 -49.15 -10.08 -6.96
C LEU A 9 -47.82 -10.57 -6.39
N LEU A 10 -47.22 -11.57 -7.01
CA LEU A 10 -45.77 -11.84 -6.87
C LEU A 10 -45.03 -10.73 -7.63
N GLY A 11 -44.64 -9.70 -6.90
CA GLY A 11 -43.66 -8.76 -7.37
C GLY A 11 -42.36 -9.51 -7.63
N SER A 12 -41.95 -9.63 -8.89
CA SER A 12 -40.63 -10.06 -9.25
C SER A 12 -39.64 -9.07 -8.64
N LEU A 13 -38.98 -9.46 -7.55
CA LEU A 13 -37.72 -8.85 -7.13
C LEU A 13 -36.77 -9.05 -8.31
N ALA A 14 -36.56 -8.01 -9.10
CA ALA A 14 -35.49 -7.97 -10.07
C ALA A 14 -34.22 -8.28 -9.29
N HIS A 15 -33.61 -9.42 -9.56
CA HIS A 15 -32.26 -9.70 -9.08
C HIS A 15 -31.38 -8.63 -9.73
N ALA A 16 -30.82 -7.72 -8.93
CA ALA A 16 -29.78 -6.82 -9.40
C ALA A 16 -28.68 -7.69 -10.02
N ASP A 17 -28.27 -7.35 -11.24
CA ASP A 17 -27.17 -8.04 -11.91
C ASP A 17 -25.95 -7.92 -10.98
N ASP A 18 -25.20 -9.02 -10.80
CA ASP A 18 -23.98 -9.06 -9.97
C ASP A 18 -23.00 -7.90 -10.28
N PHE A 19 -23.19 -7.21 -11.41
CA PHE A 19 -22.33 -6.13 -11.90
C PHE A 19 -22.95 -4.73 -11.88
N ASP A 20 -24.21 -4.58 -11.45
CA ASP A 20 -24.87 -3.28 -11.40
C ASP A 20 -24.15 -2.30 -10.49
N THR A 21 -23.58 -2.77 -9.38
CA THR A 21 -22.77 -1.95 -8.47
C THR A 21 -21.53 -1.41 -9.17
N LEU A 22 -20.81 -2.24 -9.92
CA LEU A 22 -19.61 -1.83 -10.64
C LEU A 22 -19.93 -0.79 -11.73
N ARG A 23 -21.02 -0.99 -12.45
CA ARG A 23 -21.53 -0.05 -13.45
C ARG A 23 -21.95 1.29 -12.81
N ALA A 24 -22.61 1.21 -11.65
CA ALA A 24 -23.04 2.40 -10.90
C ALA A 24 -21.85 3.22 -10.37
N VAL A 25 -20.83 2.58 -9.83
CA VAL A 25 -19.60 3.25 -9.34
C VAL A 25 -18.97 4.09 -10.44
N VAL A 26 -18.71 3.50 -11.61
CA VAL A 26 -18.09 4.22 -12.73
C VAL A 26 -19.02 5.29 -13.28
N GLY A 27 -20.32 4.98 -13.44
CA GLY A 27 -21.32 5.93 -13.93
C GLY A 27 -21.47 7.17 -13.05
N GLN A 28 -21.48 7.01 -11.73
CA GLN A 28 -21.57 8.11 -10.78
C GLN A 28 -20.32 8.99 -10.80
N ALA A 29 -19.11 8.42 -10.90
CA ALA A 29 -17.88 9.18 -11.01
C ALA A 29 -17.86 10.02 -12.30
N VAL A 30 -18.23 9.43 -13.42
CA VAL A 30 -18.33 10.13 -14.71
C VAL A 30 -19.42 11.21 -14.70
N ALA A 31 -20.55 10.96 -14.07
CA ALA A 31 -21.62 11.98 -13.92
C ALA A 31 -21.16 13.18 -13.10
N LYS A 32 -20.23 13.00 -12.14
CA LYS A 32 -19.56 14.08 -11.40
C LYS A 32 -18.45 14.77 -12.21
N GLY A 33 -18.16 14.31 -13.43
CA GLY A 33 -17.14 14.85 -14.31
C GLY A 33 -15.69 14.48 -13.94
N ASN A 34 -15.48 13.51 -13.09
CA ASN A 34 -14.15 13.08 -12.65
C ASN A 34 -14.03 11.55 -12.60
N PRO A 35 -13.60 10.93 -13.70
CA PRO A 35 -13.12 11.50 -14.98
C PRO A 35 -14.26 11.95 -15.92
N PRO A 36 -13.97 12.66 -17.03
CA PRO A 36 -14.99 13.09 -18.00
C PRO A 36 -15.67 11.91 -18.72
N GLY A 37 -15.01 10.78 -18.81
CA GLY A 37 -15.53 9.54 -19.34
C GLY A 37 -14.57 8.39 -19.11
N ALA A 38 -15.08 7.17 -19.26
CA ALA A 38 -14.33 5.96 -19.00
C ALA A 38 -14.78 4.79 -19.88
N VAL A 39 -13.87 3.82 -20.05
CA VAL A 39 -14.16 2.47 -20.53
C VAL A 39 -13.78 1.49 -19.43
N LEU A 40 -14.69 0.60 -19.10
CA LEU A 40 -14.45 -0.49 -18.15
C LEU A 40 -14.55 -1.83 -18.89
N TRP A 41 -13.66 -2.75 -18.54
CA TRP A 41 -13.70 -4.15 -18.95
C TRP A 41 -13.46 -5.02 -17.71
N PHE A 42 -14.36 -5.95 -17.47
CA PHE A 42 -14.30 -6.86 -16.35
C PHE A 42 -14.60 -8.29 -16.81
N GLU A 43 -13.82 -9.26 -16.30
CA GLU A 43 -14.10 -10.69 -16.50
C GLU A 43 -13.86 -11.46 -15.19
N SER A 44 -14.68 -12.50 -14.98
CA SER A 44 -14.54 -13.43 -13.86
C SER A 44 -15.05 -14.80 -14.28
N GLY A 45 -14.13 -15.75 -14.51
CA GLY A 45 -14.47 -17.03 -15.12
C GLY A 45 -15.13 -16.83 -16.50
N GLU A 46 -16.32 -17.37 -16.68
CA GLU A 46 -17.10 -17.22 -17.92
C GLU A 46 -17.90 -15.90 -18.01
N LYS A 47 -17.96 -15.14 -16.92
CA LYS A 47 -18.71 -13.88 -16.88
C LYS A 47 -17.88 -12.73 -17.44
N GLN A 48 -18.50 -11.91 -18.26
CA GLN A 48 -17.87 -10.76 -18.88
C GLN A 48 -18.80 -9.56 -18.87
N MET A 49 -18.26 -8.38 -18.58
CA MET A 49 -18.93 -7.10 -18.72
C MET A 49 -17.96 -6.05 -19.23
N HIS A 50 -18.40 -5.28 -20.23
CA HIS A 50 -17.66 -4.09 -20.67
C HIS A 50 -18.63 -2.99 -21.08
N PHE A 51 -18.23 -1.75 -20.94
CA PHE A 51 -19.01 -0.59 -21.37
C PHE A 51 -18.16 0.66 -21.44
N ALA A 52 -18.64 1.63 -22.22
CA ALA A 52 -18.12 2.98 -22.28
C ALA A 52 -19.18 3.96 -21.75
N THR A 53 -18.72 5.02 -21.06
CA THR A 53 -19.62 6.05 -20.51
C THR A 53 -18.96 7.42 -20.52
N GLY A 54 -19.76 8.48 -20.68
CA GLY A 54 -19.29 9.87 -20.68
C GLY A 54 -18.61 10.31 -21.97
N MET A 55 -17.65 11.22 -21.86
CA MET A 55 -16.99 11.88 -22.99
C MET A 55 -15.52 11.47 -23.10
N ARG A 56 -15.09 11.13 -24.34
CA ARG A 56 -13.69 10.92 -24.69
C ARG A 56 -12.92 12.23 -24.71
N ALA A 57 -13.56 13.29 -25.22
CA ALA A 57 -13.03 14.65 -25.21
C ALA A 57 -14.11 15.66 -24.83
N LEU A 58 -13.70 16.72 -24.14
CA LEU A 58 -14.53 17.87 -23.80
C LEU A 58 -14.17 19.09 -24.65
N VAL A 59 -12.92 19.21 -25.04
CA VAL A 59 -12.38 20.31 -25.85
C VAL A 59 -11.50 19.73 -26.98
N PRO A 60 -11.47 20.36 -28.17
CA PRO A 60 -12.20 21.58 -28.53
C PRO A 60 -13.71 21.35 -28.70
N ALA A 61 -14.15 20.11 -28.88
CA ALA A 61 -15.55 19.72 -29.00
C ALA A 61 -15.84 18.49 -28.11
N LYS A 62 -17.09 18.33 -27.71
CA LYS A 62 -17.52 17.13 -26.97
C LYS A 62 -17.56 15.92 -27.92
N GLU A 63 -16.85 14.87 -27.57
CA GLU A 63 -16.84 13.59 -28.27
C GLU A 63 -17.24 12.49 -27.31
N ALA A 64 -18.22 11.66 -27.69
CA ALA A 64 -18.68 10.55 -26.87
C ALA A 64 -17.58 9.51 -26.66
N MET A 65 -17.52 8.91 -25.46
CA MET A 65 -16.69 7.77 -25.19
C MET A 65 -17.23 6.53 -25.93
N THR A 66 -16.33 5.72 -26.47
CA THR A 66 -16.66 4.45 -27.15
C THR A 66 -15.72 3.36 -26.63
N GLU A 67 -16.13 2.10 -26.74
CA GLU A 67 -15.32 0.96 -26.22
C GLU A 67 -14.00 0.79 -26.98
N ASP A 68 -13.93 1.24 -28.23
CA ASP A 68 -12.72 1.26 -29.05
C ASP A 68 -11.86 2.51 -28.84
N THR A 69 -12.19 3.36 -27.87
CA THR A 69 -11.38 4.53 -27.52
C THR A 69 -9.98 4.09 -27.11
N VAL A 70 -8.99 4.74 -27.71
CA VAL A 70 -7.57 4.51 -27.44
C VAL A 70 -7.09 5.50 -26.38
N PHE A 71 -6.34 5.02 -25.41
CA PHE A 71 -5.83 5.83 -24.30
C PHE A 71 -4.31 5.78 -24.25
N ASP A 72 -3.69 6.88 -23.81
CA ASP A 72 -2.33 6.84 -23.31
C ASP A 72 -2.31 5.99 -22.02
N ALA A 73 -1.66 4.86 -22.09
CA ALA A 73 -1.60 3.87 -21.01
C ALA A 73 -0.66 4.29 -19.88
N ALA A 74 0.13 5.35 -20.07
CA ALA A 74 1.12 5.83 -19.10
C ALA A 74 1.98 4.67 -18.56
N SER A 75 2.07 4.53 -17.24
CA SER A 75 2.89 3.51 -16.59
C SER A 75 2.45 2.06 -16.81
N LEU A 76 1.25 1.79 -17.35
CA LEU A 76 0.93 0.44 -17.84
C LEU A 76 1.91 -0.03 -18.93
N THR A 77 2.59 0.89 -19.63
CA THR A 77 3.69 0.60 -20.55
C THR A 77 4.72 -0.35 -19.92
N LYS A 78 5.03 -0.15 -18.65
CA LYS A 78 6.00 -0.96 -17.88
C LYS A 78 5.66 -2.44 -17.92
N VAL A 79 4.39 -2.75 -17.70
CA VAL A 79 3.92 -4.13 -17.52
C VAL A 79 3.37 -4.75 -18.80
N VAL A 80 2.93 -3.95 -19.79
CA VAL A 80 2.37 -4.51 -21.04
C VAL A 80 3.37 -4.53 -22.20
N ALA A 81 4.45 -3.76 -22.13
CA ALA A 81 5.48 -3.71 -23.19
C ALA A 81 6.87 -4.09 -22.67
N THR A 82 7.40 -3.36 -21.68
CA THR A 82 8.80 -3.52 -21.24
C THR A 82 9.01 -4.82 -20.50
N LEU A 83 8.19 -5.12 -19.50
CA LEU A 83 8.29 -6.37 -18.74
C LEU A 83 8.24 -7.61 -19.64
N PRO A 84 7.19 -7.84 -20.45
CA PRO A 84 7.15 -9.04 -21.29
C PRO A 84 8.31 -9.09 -22.28
N SER A 85 8.81 -7.96 -22.80
CA SER A 85 9.98 -7.92 -23.67
C SER A 85 11.25 -8.40 -22.96
N VAL A 86 11.49 -7.97 -21.71
CA VAL A 86 12.61 -8.45 -20.89
C VAL A 86 12.47 -9.94 -20.61
N LEU A 87 11.26 -10.41 -20.26
CA LEU A 87 11.01 -11.82 -19.93
C LEU A 87 11.16 -12.73 -21.14
N ILE A 88 10.74 -12.33 -22.33
CA ILE A 88 10.96 -13.07 -23.56
C ILE A 88 12.47 -13.23 -23.84
N LEU A 89 13.25 -12.14 -23.67
CA LEU A 89 14.70 -12.22 -23.81
C LEU A 89 15.36 -13.09 -22.70
N MET A 90 14.77 -13.12 -21.53
CA MET A 90 15.19 -14.01 -20.44
C MET A 90 14.92 -15.50 -20.81
N GLU A 91 13.75 -15.82 -21.34
CA GLU A 91 13.43 -17.17 -21.84
C GLU A 91 14.33 -17.61 -22.99
N GLN A 92 14.84 -16.67 -23.78
CA GLN A 92 15.83 -16.91 -24.82
C GLN A 92 17.26 -17.05 -24.29
N GLY A 93 17.49 -16.94 -22.97
CA GLY A 93 18.80 -16.98 -22.33
C GLY A 93 19.69 -15.77 -22.61
N LYS A 94 19.11 -14.67 -23.13
CA LYS A 94 19.85 -13.45 -23.47
C LYS A 94 19.92 -12.46 -22.31
N ILE A 95 18.97 -12.53 -21.37
CA ILE A 95 18.94 -11.75 -20.13
C ILE A 95 18.86 -12.72 -18.96
N GLU A 96 19.59 -12.42 -17.91
CA GLU A 96 19.52 -13.12 -16.62
C GLU A 96 19.01 -12.16 -15.55
N LEU A 97 18.07 -12.60 -14.71
CA LEU A 97 17.39 -11.77 -13.72
C LEU A 97 18.37 -11.19 -12.68
N GLU A 98 19.31 -12.03 -12.23
CA GLU A 98 20.31 -11.66 -11.23
C GLU A 98 21.59 -11.09 -11.84
N ALA A 99 21.68 -10.97 -13.17
CA ALA A 99 22.82 -10.33 -13.78
C ALA A 99 22.81 -8.83 -13.52
N GLU A 100 23.98 -8.26 -13.26
CA GLU A 100 24.14 -6.82 -13.16
C GLU A 100 23.79 -6.13 -14.48
N VAL A 101 23.10 -5.00 -14.39
CA VAL A 101 22.67 -4.19 -15.54
C VAL A 101 23.84 -3.80 -16.44
N ARG A 102 25.04 -3.57 -15.86
CA ARG A 102 26.27 -3.25 -16.63
C ARG A 102 26.71 -4.35 -17.59
N ARG A 103 26.23 -5.58 -17.46
CA ARG A 103 26.45 -6.64 -18.46
C ARG A 103 25.80 -6.29 -19.80
N TYR A 104 24.71 -5.53 -19.78
CA TYR A 104 23.94 -5.12 -20.94
C TYR A 104 24.13 -3.65 -21.30
N ILE A 105 24.45 -2.82 -20.30
CA ILE A 105 24.79 -1.40 -20.42
C ILE A 105 26.16 -1.21 -19.73
N PRO A 106 27.29 -1.43 -20.44
CA PRO A 106 28.62 -1.43 -19.81
C PRO A 106 28.98 -0.14 -19.08
N GLU A 107 28.40 0.98 -19.48
CA GLU A 107 28.60 2.29 -18.88
C GLU A 107 27.86 2.45 -17.54
N PHE A 108 26.94 1.53 -17.23
CA PHE A 108 26.18 1.60 -15.98
C PHE A 108 27.00 1.07 -14.80
N ARG A 109 26.67 1.54 -13.59
CA ARG A 109 27.36 1.19 -12.35
C ARG A 109 27.20 -0.28 -11.97
N ALA A 110 28.12 -0.76 -11.13
CA ALA A 110 28.06 -2.08 -10.54
C ALA A 110 26.99 -2.20 -9.42
N GLY A 111 26.62 -3.44 -9.09
CA GLY A 111 25.81 -3.77 -7.92
C GLY A 111 24.29 -3.71 -8.12
N ILE A 112 23.81 -3.21 -9.27
CA ILE A 112 22.37 -3.18 -9.58
C ILE A 112 22.06 -4.26 -10.62
N THR A 113 21.14 -5.18 -10.28
CA THR A 113 20.72 -6.28 -11.18
C THR A 113 19.44 -5.92 -11.94
N VAL A 114 19.11 -6.73 -12.96
CA VAL A 114 17.83 -6.63 -13.69
C VAL A 114 16.64 -6.79 -12.74
N ARG A 115 16.73 -7.71 -11.76
CA ARG A 115 15.69 -7.88 -10.72
C ARG A 115 15.46 -6.58 -9.93
N HIS A 116 16.50 -5.91 -9.50
CA HIS A 116 16.38 -4.64 -8.77
C HIS A 116 15.63 -3.57 -9.57
N LEU A 117 15.86 -3.50 -10.90
CA LEU A 117 15.11 -2.58 -11.76
C LEU A 117 13.64 -2.98 -11.85
N LEU A 118 13.35 -4.27 -12.08
CA LEU A 118 11.98 -4.78 -12.25
C LEU A 118 11.15 -4.67 -10.96
N THR A 119 11.77 -4.75 -9.79
CA THR A 119 11.09 -4.67 -8.49
C THR A 119 11.07 -3.26 -7.88
N HIS A 120 11.71 -2.27 -8.53
CA HIS A 120 11.89 -0.93 -8.00
C HIS A 120 12.68 -0.88 -6.67
N THR A 121 13.63 -1.80 -6.51
CA THR A 121 14.52 -1.88 -5.33
C THR A 121 15.96 -1.51 -5.66
N SER A 122 16.22 -0.87 -6.79
CA SER A 122 17.56 -0.47 -7.25
C SER A 122 18.19 0.68 -6.47
N GLY A 123 17.42 1.40 -5.66
CA GLY A 123 17.85 2.65 -5.02
C GLY A 123 17.90 3.87 -5.94
N LEU A 124 17.61 3.73 -7.25
CA LEU A 124 17.62 4.84 -8.20
C LEU A 124 16.52 5.87 -7.91
N LYS A 125 16.78 7.12 -8.27
CA LYS A 125 15.84 8.24 -8.15
C LYS A 125 14.54 7.97 -8.92
N ALA A 126 13.44 8.62 -8.52
CA ALA A 126 12.12 8.40 -9.13
C ALA A 126 12.08 8.73 -10.63
N GLY A 127 12.76 9.79 -11.07
CA GLY A 127 12.79 10.23 -12.45
C GLY A 127 14.03 11.02 -12.82
N ILE A 128 14.21 11.32 -14.09
CA ILE A 128 15.32 12.13 -14.60
C ILE A 128 15.02 13.62 -14.33
N PRO A 129 15.95 14.39 -13.72
CA PRO A 129 15.79 15.82 -13.51
C PRO A 129 15.54 16.57 -14.83
N LYS A 130 14.68 17.60 -14.76
CA LYS A 130 14.38 18.44 -15.94
C LYS A 130 15.55 19.33 -16.30
N GLU A 131 16.30 19.78 -15.31
CA GLU A 131 17.44 20.67 -15.46
C GLU A 131 18.79 19.93 -15.29
N PRO A 132 19.85 20.39 -15.95
CA PRO A 132 19.83 21.32 -17.07
C PRO A 132 19.04 20.77 -18.27
N GLU A 133 18.54 21.64 -19.14
CA GLU A 133 17.68 21.23 -20.26
C GLU A 133 18.34 20.19 -21.17
N TRP A 134 17.57 19.23 -21.64
CA TRP A 134 18.01 18.13 -22.51
C TRP A 134 16.87 17.64 -23.39
N THR A 135 17.22 16.99 -24.50
CA THR A 135 16.27 16.36 -25.43
C THR A 135 16.94 15.21 -26.18
N GLY A 136 16.12 14.27 -26.64
CA GLY A 136 16.55 13.11 -27.40
C GLY A 136 16.79 11.85 -26.55
N TYR A 137 16.61 10.70 -27.20
CA TYR A 137 16.72 9.39 -26.54
C TYR A 137 18.10 9.16 -25.91
N ALA A 138 19.17 9.42 -26.67
CA ALA A 138 20.53 9.21 -26.21
C ALA A 138 20.89 10.07 -24.97
N ALA A 139 20.43 11.32 -24.94
CA ALA A 139 20.65 12.21 -23.80
C ALA A 139 19.88 11.72 -22.56
N GLY A 140 18.64 11.25 -22.75
CA GLY A 140 17.85 10.65 -21.66
C GLY A 140 18.50 9.41 -21.07
N ILE A 141 19.04 8.52 -21.90
CA ILE A 141 19.77 7.31 -21.44
C ILE A 141 21.06 7.69 -20.74
N ALA A 142 21.86 8.61 -21.27
CA ALA A 142 23.08 9.07 -20.63
C ALA A 142 22.80 9.60 -19.21
N ARG A 143 21.78 10.46 -19.06
CA ARG A 143 21.35 10.97 -17.75
C ARG A 143 20.87 9.86 -16.80
N ALA A 144 20.10 8.89 -17.30
CA ALA A 144 19.63 7.76 -16.49
C ALA A 144 20.82 6.93 -15.94
N ILE A 145 21.89 6.82 -16.73
CA ILE A 145 23.12 6.10 -16.35
C ILE A 145 23.93 6.88 -15.30
N GLU A 146 24.03 8.21 -15.44
CA GLU A 146 24.85 9.08 -14.60
C GLU A 146 24.24 9.32 -13.20
N LEU A 147 22.90 9.21 -13.05
CA LEU A 147 22.22 9.50 -11.79
C LEU A 147 22.66 8.55 -10.68
N GLU A 148 23.16 9.12 -9.59
CA GLU A 148 23.49 8.35 -8.40
C GLU A 148 22.23 7.84 -7.70
N PRO A 149 22.22 6.57 -7.25
CA PRO A 149 21.15 6.04 -6.40
C PRO A 149 21.19 6.70 -5.02
N ASP A 150 20.02 6.80 -4.39
CA ASP A 150 19.90 7.36 -3.03
C ASP A 150 20.23 6.33 -1.94
N GLY A 151 20.55 5.10 -2.33
CA GLY A 151 20.97 4.03 -1.42
C GLY A 151 21.27 2.72 -2.15
N PRO A 152 21.78 1.71 -1.42
CA PRO A 152 22.09 0.42 -2.01
C PRO A 152 20.82 -0.32 -2.45
N PRO A 153 20.94 -1.24 -3.43
CA PRO A 153 19.83 -2.10 -3.85
C PRO A 153 19.27 -2.92 -2.68
N ASP A 154 17.99 -3.27 -2.79
CA ASP A 154 17.22 -4.09 -1.83
C ASP A 154 17.11 -3.51 -0.41
N ARG A 155 17.49 -2.25 -0.21
CA ARG A 155 17.33 -1.59 1.09
C ARG A 155 15.91 -1.03 1.29
N PHE A 156 15.30 -0.51 0.23
CA PHE A 156 13.96 0.07 0.24
C PHE A 156 13.33 -0.01 -1.14
N PHE A 157 12.01 0.08 -1.17
CA PHE A 157 11.25 0.27 -2.39
C PHE A 157 11.17 1.75 -2.74
N ARG A 158 11.47 2.07 -4.00
CA ARG A 158 11.20 3.38 -4.59
C ARG A 158 10.70 3.22 -6.01
N TYR A 159 9.45 3.59 -6.24
CA TYR A 159 8.93 3.63 -7.61
C TYR A 159 9.77 4.57 -8.46
N SER A 160 10.42 4.05 -9.49
CA SER A 160 11.38 4.77 -10.33
C SER A 160 11.14 4.51 -11.81
N ASP A 161 10.88 5.59 -12.55
CA ASP A 161 10.79 5.54 -14.01
C ASP A 161 12.14 5.22 -14.65
N ILE A 162 13.24 5.66 -14.01
CA ILE A 162 14.61 5.36 -14.48
C ILE A 162 14.84 3.86 -14.62
N ASN A 163 14.33 3.06 -13.69
CA ASN A 163 14.44 1.61 -13.76
C ASN A 163 13.92 1.06 -15.09
N PHE A 164 12.76 1.50 -15.49
CA PHE A 164 12.13 1.02 -16.71
C PHE A 164 12.68 1.69 -17.98
N ILE A 165 13.16 2.94 -17.88
CA ILE A 165 13.95 3.57 -18.99
C ILE A 165 15.17 2.70 -19.28
N LEU A 166 15.93 2.28 -18.25
CA LEU A 166 17.08 1.41 -18.41
C LEU A 166 16.71 0.01 -18.91
N LEU A 167 15.59 -0.58 -18.44
CA LEU A 167 15.10 -1.86 -18.96
C LEU A 167 14.73 -1.78 -20.44
N GLY A 168 14.12 -0.68 -20.89
CA GLY A 168 13.87 -0.43 -22.32
C GLY A 168 15.17 -0.37 -23.14
N GLU A 169 16.22 0.24 -22.59
CA GLU A 169 17.54 0.28 -23.21
C GLU A 169 18.21 -1.11 -23.21
N VAL A 170 18.05 -1.89 -22.16
CA VAL A 170 18.51 -3.31 -22.13
C VAL A 170 17.84 -4.09 -23.25
N VAL A 171 16.52 -3.99 -23.42
CA VAL A 171 15.81 -4.65 -24.52
C VAL A 171 16.41 -4.24 -25.87
N ARG A 172 16.62 -2.93 -26.08
CA ARG A 172 17.16 -2.40 -27.34
C ARG A 172 18.57 -2.96 -27.63
N ARG A 173 19.46 -2.96 -26.65
CA ARG A 173 20.85 -3.43 -26.82
C ARG A 173 20.94 -4.93 -27.03
N VAL A 174 20.18 -5.69 -26.28
CA VAL A 174 20.22 -7.16 -26.32
C VAL A 174 19.53 -7.72 -27.54
N SER A 175 18.42 -7.12 -27.99
CA SER A 175 17.66 -7.59 -29.16
C SER A 175 18.13 -6.99 -30.49
N GLY A 176 18.79 -5.83 -30.45
CA GLY A 176 19.09 -5.02 -31.65
C GLY A 176 17.88 -4.31 -32.26
N MET A 177 16.70 -4.36 -31.59
CA MET A 177 15.44 -3.76 -32.02
C MET A 177 15.01 -2.65 -31.06
N GLY A 178 14.32 -1.63 -31.57
CA GLY A 178 13.62 -0.68 -30.69
C GLY A 178 12.59 -1.37 -29.82
N LEU A 179 12.33 -0.83 -28.60
CA LEU A 179 11.34 -1.42 -27.71
C LEU A 179 9.94 -1.50 -28.35
N ASN A 180 9.56 -0.47 -29.12
CA ASN A 180 8.30 -0.44 -29.87
C ASN A 180 8.19 -1.57 -30.90
N GLU A 181 9.25 -1.85 -31.63
CA GLU A 181 9.31 -2.91 -32.62
C GLU A 181 9.31 -4.30 -31.96
N PHE A 182 10.11 -4.44 -30.91
CA PHE A 182 10.20 -5.70 -30.18
C PHE A 182 8.86 -6.08 -29.51
N ALA A 183 8.23 -5.13 -28.80
CA ALA A 183 6.96 -5.36 -28.16
C ALA A 183 5.83 -5.61 -29.17
N ALA A 184 5.79 -4.87 -30.29
CA ALA A 184 4.82 -5.12 -31.37
C ALA A 184 4.93 -6.55 -31.87
N LYS A 185 6.12 -6.96 -32.31
CA LYS A 185 6.36 -8.27 -32.92
C LYS A 185 6.17 -9.46 -31.97
N HIS A 186 6.61 -9.32 -30.73
CA HIS A 186 6.69 -10.47 -29.81
C HIS A 186 5.58 -10.50 -28.75
N VAL A 187 4.83 -9.39 -28.56
CA VAL A 187 3.76 -9.32 -27.57
C VAL A 187 2.42 -8.94 -28.22
N PHE A 188 2.35 -7.80 -28.91
CA PHE A 188 1.06 -7.27 -29.35
C PHE A 188 0.46 -8.04 -30.55
N GLU A 189 1.27 -8.35 -31.57
CA GLU A 189 0.83 -9.12 -32.74
C GLU A 189 0.38 -10.55 -32.38
N PRO A 190 1.17 -11.35 -31.60
CA PRO A 190 0.73 -12.67 -31.18
C PRO A 190 -0.59 -12.68 -30.41
N LEU A 191 -0.83 -11.63 -29.59
CA LEU A 191 -2.06 -11.45 -28.82
C LEU A 191 -3.19 -10.75 -29.61
N LYS A 192 -2.94 -10.39 -30.87
CA LYS A 192 -3.90 -9.64 -31.71
C LYS A 192 -4.37 -8.34 -31.03
N MET A 193 -3.42 -7.63 -30.41
CA MET A 193 -3.66 -6.33 -29.77
C MET A 193 -3.56 -5.20 -30.82
N ASP A 194 -4.40 -5.24 -31.84
CA ASP A 194 -4.30 -4.45 -33.07
C ASP A 194 -4.43 -2.93 -32.84
N SER A 195 -4.98 -2.52 -31.71
CA SER A 195 -5.08 -1.12 -31.27
C SER A 195 -4.11 -0.79 -30.14
N THR A 196 -2.93 -1.45 -30.08
CA THR A 196 -1.88 -1.22 -29.08
C THR A 196 -0.54 -0.96 -29.74
N ARG A 197 0.05 0.21 -29.46
CA ARG A 197 1.38 0.55 -29.99
C ARG A 197 1.97 1.79 -29.31
N PHE A 198 3.26 1.97 -29.48
CA PHE A 198 3.92 3.26 -29.34
C PHE A 198 3.65 4.12 -30.58
N LEU A 199 3.73 5.44 -30.43
CA LEU A 199 3.61 6.40 -31.53
C LEU A 199 2.42 6.07 -32.46
N PRO A 200 1.17 6.21 -31.98
CA PRO A 200 0.00 5.92 -32.81
C PRO A 200 -0.04 6.82 -34.03
N PRO A 201 -0.46 6.29 -35.20
CA PRO A 201 -0.52 7.06 -36.44
C PRO A 201 -1.65 8.09 -36.38
N ASP A 202 -1.57 9.08 -37.22
CA ASP A 202 -2.49 10.23 -37.22
C ASP A 202 -3.95 9.86 -37.50
N ASP A 203 -4.20 8.81 -38.25
CA ASP A 203 -5.55 8.27 -38.50
C ASP A 203 -6.21 7.66 -37.27
N TRP A 204 -5.45 7.38 -36.19
CA TRP A 204 -6.01 6.97 -34.92
C TRP A 204 -6.49 8.16 -34.05
N LYS A 205 -6.06 9.38 -34.33
CA LYS A 205 -6.42 10.57 -33.53
C LYS A 205 -7.92 10.68 -33.22
N PRO A 206 -8.83 10.44 -34.19
CA PRO A 206 -10.27 10.51 -33.91
C PRO A 206 -10.74 9.57 -32.80
N ARG A 207 -10.05 8.45 -32.56
CA ARG A 207 -10.36 7.48 -31.50
C ARG A 207 -9.56 7.68 -30.22
N ILE A 208 -8.52 8.52 -30.22
CA ILE A 208 -7.66 8.72 -29.06
C ILE A 208 -8.30 9.71 -28.09
N ALA A 209 -8.38 9.35 -26.82
CA ALA A 209 -8.73 10.27 -25.74
C ALA A 209 -7.57 11.26 -25.50
N PRO A 210 -7.78 12.58 -25.64
CA PRO A 210 -6.76 13.56 -25.30
C PRO A 210 -6.49 13.57 -23.80
N THR A 211 -5.27 13.95 -23.40
CA THR A 211 -4.91 14.15 -21.99
C THR A 211 -5.09 15.61 -21.59
N GLU A 212 -4.06 16.39 -21.53
CA GLU A 212 -4.12 17.82 -21.17
C GLU A 212 -3.35 18.66 -22.20
N LYS A 213 -3.33 19.97 -22.00
CA LYS A 213 -2.49 20.84 -22.79
C LYS A 213 -1.04 20.76 -22.32
N ASP A 214 -0.12 20.76 -23.27
CA ASP A 214 1.31 20.90 -22.99
C ASP A 214 1.68 22.32 -22.56
N GLU A 215 2.96 22.55 -22.32
CA GLU A 215 3.54 23.86 -21.96
C GLU A 215 3.33 24.96 -23.01
N ASN A 216 3.03 24.58 -24.27
CA ASN A 216 2.74 25.49 -25.39
C ASN A 216 1.23 25.69 -25.61
N GLY A 217 0.40 25.10 -24.75
CA GLY A 217 -1.05 25.17 -24.86
C GLY A 217 -1.68 24.22 -25.88
N MET A 218 -0.91 23.33 -26.49
CA MET A 218 -1.37 22.33 -27.46
C MET A 218 -1.95 21.12 -26.73
N MET A 219 -3.15 20.67 -27.14
CA MET A 219 -3.78 19.49 -26.59
C MET A 219 -3.01 18.23 -26.98
N LEU A 220 -2.53 17.50 -25.98
CA LEU A 220 -1.85 16.22 -26.18
C LEU A 220 -2.87 15.14 -26.59
N ARG A 221 -2.86 14.75 -27.85
CA ARG A 221 -3.71 13.70 -28.44
C ARG A 221 -2.91 12.86 -29.43
N GLY A 222 -2.65 11.60 -29.07
CA GLY A 222 -1.75 10.73 -29.83
C GLY A 222 -0.26 11.00 -29.59
N VAL A 223 0.03 11.90 -28.66
CA VAL A 223 1.37 12.20 -28.16
C VAL A 223 1.41 11.81 -26.69
N VAL A 224 2.46 11.10 -26.27
CA VAL A 224 2.60 10.61 -24.89
C VAL A 224 2.56 11.76 -23.88
N HIS A 225 1.77 11.59 -22.83
CA HIS A 225 1.64 12.59 -21.77
C HIS A 225 2.93 12.76 -20.97
N ASP A 226 3.60 11.66 -20.63
CA ASP A 226 4.81 11.71 -19.82
C ASP A 226 5.89 12.61 -20.46
N PRO A 227 6.34 13.67 -19.77
CA PRO A 227 7.25 14.65 -20.36
C PRO A 227 8.65 14.09 -20.61
N THR A 228 9.12 13.13 -19.81
CA THR A 228 10.42 12.47 -20.02
C THR A 228 10.36 11.58 -21.25
N SER A 229 9.33 10.76 -21.38
CA SER A 229 9.11 9.94 -22.57
C SER A 229 8.97 10.80 -23.81
N ARG A 230 8.22 11.91 -23.75
CA ARG A 230 8.04 12.85 -24.87
C ARG A 230 9.37 13.47 -25.29
N LYS A 231 10.21 13.93 -24.35
CA LYS A 231 11.57 14.43 -24.62
C LYS A 231 12.49 13.37 -25.23
N MET A 232 12.27 12.10 -24.92
CA MET A 232 13.01 10.96 -25.48
C MET A 232 12.45 10.42 -26.81
N GLY A 233 11.44 11.07 -27.39
CA GLY A 233 10.87 10.66 -28.69
C GLY A 233 9.66 9.73 -28.59
N GLY A 234 9.07 9.54 -27.40
CA GLY A 234 7.81 8.82 -27.20
C GLY A 234 7.91 7.30 -27.09
N VAL A 235 9.11 6.73 -27.20
CA VAL A 235 9.36 5.29 -27.03
C VAL A 235 10.32 5.06 -25.88
N THR A 236 9.78 4.79 -24.69
CA THR A 236 10.57 4.53 -23.49
C THR A 236 9.98 3.38 -22.69
N GLY A 237 10.80 2.74 -21.86
CA GLY A 237 10.36 1.58 -21.09
C GLY A 237 9.33 1.89 -20.00
N HIS A 238 9.18 3.14 -19.58
CA HIS A 238 8.29 3.52 -18.48
C HIS A 238 6.93 4.08 -18.93
N ALA A 239 6.83 4.64 -20.16
CA ALA A 239 5.63 5.26 -20.71
C ALA A 239 5.70 5.32 -22.25
N GLY A 240 4.54 5.50 -22.93
CA GLY A 240 4.46 5.73 -24.36
C GLY A 240 3.54 4.77 -25.12
N VAL A 241 3.04 3.72 -24.50
CA VAL A 241 2.05 2.82 -25.12
C VAL A 241 0.68 3.47 -25.13
N PHE A 242 0.02 3.38 -26.29
CA PHE A 242 -1.39 3.69 -26.49
C PHE A 242 -2.16 2.38 -26.70
N THR A 243 -3.33 2.22 -26.06
CA THR A 243 -4.09 0.98 -26.11
C THR A 243 -5.58 1.19 -25.80
N THR A 244 -6.38 0.14 -25.98
CA THR A 244 -7.81 0.07 -25.63
C THR A 244 -8.03 -0.87 -24.45
N ALA A 245 -9.17 -0.75 -23.76
CA ALA A 245 -9.56 -1.68 -22.71
C ALA A 245 -9.65 -3.12 -23.20
N GLY A 246 -10.23 -3.34 -24.41
CA GLY A 246 -10.33 -4.67 -25.00
C GLY A 246 -8.98 -5.31 -25.35
N ASN A 247 -7.96 -4.51 -25.72
CA ASN A 247 -6.63 -5.05 -25.94
C ASN A 247 -5.92 -5.39 -24.61
N LEU A 248 -6.12 -4.60 -23.57
CA LEU A 248 -5.62 -4.96 -22.23
C LEU A 248 -6.32 -6.21 -21.68
N ALA A 249 -7.60 -6.43 -22.01
CA ALA A 249 -8.29 -7.67 -21.66
C ALA A 249 -7.64 -8.90 -22.34
N LYS A 250 -7.20 -8.80 -23.61
CA LYS A 250 -6.45 -9.86 -24.26
C LYS A 250 -5.12 -10.14 -23.53
N TYR A 251 -4.44 -9.09 -23.09
CA TYR A 251 -3.20 -9.21 -22.32
C TYR A 251 -3.45 -9.86 -20.95
N ALA A 252 -4.51 -9.47 -20.24
CA ALA A 252 -4.88 -10.07 -18.97
C ALA A 252 -5.21 -11.57 -19.11
N ARG A 253 -5.96 -11.95 -20.15
CA ARG A 253 -6.23 -13.36 -20.45
C ARG A 253 -4.95 -14.14 -20.74
N MET A 254 -3.98 -13.56 -21.44
CA MET A 254 -2.67 -14.20 -21.66
C MET A 254 -2.03 -14.56 -20.31
N ILE A 255 -2.03 -13.66 -19.35
CA ILE A 255 -1.49 -13.92 -18.01
C ILE A 255 -2.29 -15.02 -17.30
N LEU A 256 -3.63 -14.94 -17.29
CA LEU A 256 -4.49 -15.93 -16.63
C LEU A 256 -4.42 -17.33 -17.28
N HIS A 257 -4.06 -17.40 -18.57
CA HIS A 257 -3.89 -18.65 -19.31
C HIS A 257 -2.41 -19.02 -19.47
N ASP A 258 -1.63 -18.87 -18.40
CA ASP A 258 -0.25 -19.36 -18.31
C ASP A 258 0.66 -18.90 -19.47
N GLY A 259 0.47 -17.67 -19.93
CA GLY A 259 1.31 -17.05 -20.95
C GLY A 259 0.83 -17.21 -22.38
N ALA A 260 -0.17 -18.07 -22.66
CA ALA A 260 -0.85 -18.26 -23.95
C ALA A 260 0.09 -18.24 -25.18
N GLY A 261 1.26 -18.88 -25.06
CA GLY A 261 2.27 -18.98 -26.14
C GLY A 261 3.19 -17.76 -26.30
N VAL A 262 2.99 -16.68 -25.54
CA VAL A 262 3.88 -15.51 -25.52
C VAL A 262 4.97 -15.67 -24.45
N LEU A 263 4.61 -16.19 -23.29
CA LEU A 263 5.51 -16.51 -22.17
C LEU A 263 5.28 -17.95 -21.72
N LYS A 264 6.25 -18.52 -21.01
CA LYS A 264 6.09 -19.80 -20.35
C LYS A 264 5.32 -19.65 -19.04
N SER A 265 4.61 -20.71 -18.59
CA SER A 265 3.86 -20.72 -17.33
C SER A 265 4.75 -20.37 -16.13
N GLU A 266 5.98 -20.92 -16.08
CA GLU A 266 6.93 -20.62 -15.01
C GLU A 266 7.31 -19.14 -14.98
N THR A 267 7.44 -18.51 -16.14
CA THR A 267 7.76 -17.09 -16.26
C THR A 267 6.59 -16.22 -15.81
N VAL A 268 5.36 -16.61 -16.16
CA VAL A 268 4.15 -15.94 -15.67
C VAL A 268 4.07 -16.03 -14.15
N LYS A 269 4.29 -17.22 -13.59
CA LYS A 269 4.32 -17.41 -12.14
C LYS A 269 5.43 -16.58 -11.48
N LEU A 270 6.63 -16.56 -12.06
CA LEU A 270 7.76 -15.78 -11.56
C LEU A 270 7.40 -14.28 -11.50
N MET A 271 6.85 -13.71 -12.58
CA MET A 271 6.57 -12.27 -12.64
C MET A 271 5.42 -11.82 -11.76
N THR A 272 4.50 -12.71 -11.40
CA THR A 272 3.28 -12.39 -10.64
C THR A 272 3.36 -12.78 -9.16
N THR A 273 4.47 -13.37 -8.71
CA THR A 273 4.75 -13.67 -7.30
C THR A 273 5.74 -12.67 -6.72
N PRO A 274 5.78 -12.48 -5.38
CA PRO A 274 6.71 -11.55 -4.75
C PRO A 274 8.17 -11.83 -5.10
N GLN A 275 8.85 -10.82 -5.61
CA GLN A 275 10.27 -10.84 -5.99
C GLN A 275 11.11 -9.84 -5.19
N THR A 276 10.47 -8.99 -4.38
CA THR A 276 11.17 -8.14 -3.42
C THR A 276 11.69 -8.98 -2.26
N VAL A 277 12.90 -8.67 -1.80
CA VAL A 277 13.50 -9.36 -0.64
C VAL A 277 12.66 -9.15 0.63
N ALA A 278 12.82 -10.04 1.60
CA ALA A 278 12.00 -10.03 2.82
C ALA A 278 12.13 -8.74 3.64
N THR A 279 13.27 -8.05 3.55
CA THR A 279 13.55 -6.79 4.24
C THR A 279 12.83 -5.58 3.63
N VAL A 280 12.40 -5.66 2.38
CA VAL A 280 11.57 -4.62 1.74
C VAL A 280 10.10 -4.90 2.04
N PHE A 281 9.42 -3.92 2.65
CA PHE A 281 8.04 -4.07 3.09
C PHE A 281 7.07 -4.29 1.91
N GLU A 282 7.24 -3.51 0.85
CA GLU A 282 6.38 -3.57 -0.34
C GLU A 282 6.57 -4.90 -1.07
N ARG A 283 5.48 -5.59 -1.32
CA ARG A 283 5.48 -6.84 -2.08
C ARG A 283 5.22 -6.54 -3.54
N ARG A 284 6.26 -6.75 -4.34
CA ARG A 284 6.21 -6.55 -5.79
C ARG A 284 6.61 -7.83 -6.50
N GLY A 285 5.88 -8.13 -7.58
CA GLY A 285 6.36 -9.05 -8.61
C GLY A 285 7.36 -8.34 -9.53
N LEU A 286 7.74 -8.98 -10.62
CA LEU A 286 8.53 -8.30 -11.65
C LEU A 286 7.62 -7.30 -12.38
N GLY A 287 7.83 -6.02 -12.14
CA GLY A 287 7.02 -4.92 -12.66
C GLY A 287 5.65 -4.74 -12.00
N TRP A 288 5.04 -5.80 -11.48
CA TRP A 288 3.70 -5.77 -10.92
C TRP A 288 3.67 -5.32 -9.47
N ASP A 289 2.64 -4.58 -9.14
CA ASP A 289 2.29 -4.26 -7.75
C ASP A 289 1.41 -5.36 -7.18
N ILE A 290 1.75 -5.82 -5.97
CA ILE A 290 1.03 -6.89 -5.27
C ILE A 290 0.46 -6.37 -3.95
N ASP A 291 1.32 -5.81 -3.09
CA ASP A 291 0.92 -5.23 -1.82
C ASP A 291 1.86 -4.08 -1.42
N SER A 292 1.43 -2.87 -1.73
CA SER A 292 2.16 -1.63 -1.44
C SER A 292 1.20 -0.44 -1.38
N ALA A 293 1.70 0.76 -1.13
CA ALA A 293 0.93 1.99 -1.19
C ALA A 293 0.31 2.28 -2.58
N PHE A 294 0.75 1.57 -3.62
CA PHE A 294 0.22 1.68 -4.99
C PHE A 294 -0.92 0.69 -5.29
N SER A 295 -1.23 -0.23 -4.37
CA SER A 295 -2.24 -1.30 -4.56
C SER A 295 -3.69 -0.84 -4.43
N ARG A 296 -4.00 0.44 -4.55
CA ARG A 296 -5.38 0.96 -4.40
C ARG A 296 -6.38 0.32 -5.38
N ALA A 297 -5.94 -0.02 -6.60
CA ALA A 297 -6.78 -0.67 -7.59
C ALA A 297 -7.19 -2.10 -7.20
N ARG A 298 -6.57 -2.70 -6.17
CA ARG A 298 -7.03 -3.93 -5.52
C ARG A 298 -8.38 -3.76 -4.82
N GLY A 299 -8.69 -2.56 -4.36
CA GLY A 299 -9.85 -2.34 -3.51
C GLY A 299 -9.72 -3.06 -2.16
N LYS A 300 -10.86 -3.25 -1.50
CA LYS A 300 -10.93 -3.82 -0.13
C LYS A 300 -11.22 -5.34 -0.11
N VAL A 301 -11.54 -5.94 -1.25
CA VAL A 301 -12.05 -7.32 -1.34
C VAL A 301 -11.14 -8.25 -2.13
N PHE A 302 -10.48 -7.79 -3.19
CA PHE A 302 -9.51 -8.64 -3.87
C PHE A 302 -8.43 -9.13 -2.89
N PRO A 303 -8.12 -10.44 -2.87
CA PRO A 303 -7.16 -11.02 -1.94
C PRO A 303 -5.75 -10.46 -2.16
N ILE A 304 -4.94 -10.47 -1.09
CA ILE A 304 -3.49 -10.28 -1.23
C ILE A 304 -2.97 -11.44 -2.06
N GLY A 305 -2.34 -11.12 -3.19
CA GLY A 305 -1.95 -12.10 -4.19
C GLY A 305 -2.51 -11.82 -5.54
N SER A 306 -3.61 -11.09 -5.58
CA SER A 306 -3.94 -10.35 -6.77
C SER A 306 -2.89 -9.26 -7.00
N PHE A 307 -2.69 -8.90 -8.23
CA PHE A 307 -1.66 -7.95 -8.65
C PHE A 307 -2.16 -7.06 -9.77
N GLY A 308 -1.48 -5.95 -9.94
CA GLY A 308 -1.88 -5.01 -10.98
C GLY A 308 -0.91 -3.86 -11.16
N HIS A 309 -1.34 -2.88 -11.93
CA HIS A 309 -0.62 -1.63 -12.12
C HIS A 309 -1.59 -0.51 -12.49
N THR A 310 -1.21 0.73 -12.18
CA THR A 310 -1.97 1.92 -12.56
C THR A 310 -1.16 2.82 -13.47
N GLY A 311 -1.84 3.64 -14.27
CA GLY A 311 -1.25 4.67 -15.12
C GLY A 311 -1.63 6.07 -14.67
N PHE A 312 -0.69 7.00 -14.72
CA PHE A 312 -0.87 8.39 -14.29
C PHE A 312 -2.03 9.10 -15.01
N THR A 313 -2.28 8.76 -16.26
CA THR A 313 -3.36 9.30 -17.09
C THR A 313 -4.77 8.90 -16.65
N GLY A 314 -4.91 7.95 -15.72
CA GLY A 314 -6.19 7.49 -15.22
C GLY A 314 -6.55 6.08 -15.72
N THR A 315 -5.56 5.21 -15.87
CA THR A 315 -5.70 3.84 -16.35
C THR A 315 -5.30 2.84 -15.28
N SER A 316 -5.92 1.66 -15.25
CA SER A 316 -5.52 0.56 -14.37
C SER A 316 -5.85 -0.80 -14.96
N LEU A 317 -5.06 -1.79 -14.55
CA LEU A 317 -5.28 -3.21 -14.78
C LEU A 317 -5.01 -3.94 -13.45
N TRP A 318 -6.00 -4.70 -12.96
CA TRP A 318 -5.87 -5.53 -11.78
C TRP A 318 -6.33 -6.95 -12.06
N ILE A 319 -5.56 -7.96 -11.63
CA ILE A 319 -5.74 -9.37 -11.98
C ILE A 319 -5.72 -10.22 -10.71
N GLU A 320 -6.66 -11.13 -10.57
CA GLU A 320 -6.73 -12.14 -9.54
C GLU A 320 -6.72 -13.53 -10.19
N PRO A 321 -5.61 -14.28 -10.08
CA PRO A 321 -5.43 -15.50 -10.85
C PRO A 321 -6.26 -16.69 -10.38
N GLN A 322 -6.58 -16.80 -9.09
CA GLN A 322 -7.29 -17.98 -8.57
C GLN A 322 -8.74 -18.04 -9.02
N SER A 323 -9.42 -16.89 -9.02
CA SER A 323 -10.80 -16.77 -9.50
C SER A 323 -10.89 -16.50 -10.99
N GLN A 324 -9.76 -16.43 -11.70
CA GLN A 324 -9.70 -16.05 -13.12
C GLN A 324 -10.41 -14.71 -13.37
N THR A 325 -10.13 -13.73 -12.48
CA THR A 325 -10.80 -12.42 -12.50
C THR A 325 -9.82 -11.31 -12.86
N PHE A 326 -10.25 -10.38 -13.71
CA PHE A 326 -9.53 -9.14 -13.91
C PHE A 326 -10.47 -7.97 -14.16
N VAL A 327 -9.98 -6.77 -13.87
CA VAL A 327 -10.63 -5.50 -14.19
C VAL A 327 -9.66 -4.55 -14.87
N VAL A 328 -10.08 -3.99 -16.01
CA VAL A 328 -9.40 -2.92 -16.74
C VAL A 328 -10.25 -1.67 -16.63
N PHE A 329 -9.67 -0.58 -16.17
CA PHE A 329 -10.31 0.72 -16.18
C PHE A 329 -9.47 1.71 -16.97
N MET A 330 -10.06 2.34 -17.98
CA MET A 330 -9.41 3.28 -18.87
C MET A 330 -10.14 4.61 -18.85
N SER A 331 -9.44 5.67 -18.49
CA SER A 331 -9.94 7.04 -18.53
C SER A 331 -8.85 8.02 -18.93
N SER A 332 -9.22 9.25 -19.24
CA SER A 332 -8.29 10.36 -19.34
C SER A 332 -8.60 11.39 -18.26
N ARG A 333 -8.20 11.07 -16.99
CA ARG A 333 -8.47 11.94 -15.85
C ARG A 333 -7.87 13.33 -15.97
N LEU A 334 -6.82 13.45 -16.77
CA LEU A 334 -6.10 14.71 -16.98
C LEU A 334 -6.86 15.66 -17.91
N HIS A 335 -7.80 15.14 -18.71
CA HIS A 335 -8.57 15.97 -19.63
C HIS A 335 -9.64 16.80 -18.92
N PRO A 336 -9.73 18.13 -19.19
CA PRO A 336 -8.93 18.87 -20.15
C PRO A 336 -7.77 19.68 -19.55
N ASN A 337 -7.58 19.70 -18.23
CA ASN A 337 -6.77 20.70 -17.52
C ASN A 337 -5.78 20.15 -16.47
N GLY A 338 -5.51 18.85 -16.48
CA GLY A 338 -4.57 18.18 -15.58
C GLY A 338 -5.07 17.93 -14.16
N LYS A 339 -6.28 18.36 -13.80
CA LYS A 339 -6.73 18.40 -12.39
C LYS A 339 -7.55 17.20 -11.91
N GLY A 340 -7.93 16.26 -12.79
CA GLY A 340 -8.72 15.09 -12.41
C GLY A 340 -7.97 14.14 -11.46
N ASN A 341 -8.70 13.49 -10.55
CA ASN A 341 -8.17 12.49 -9.62
C ASN A 341 -9.10 11.27 -9.59
N VAL A 342 -8.53 10.08 -9.82
CA VAL A 342 -9.26 8.81 -9.82
C VAL A 342 -8.73 7.80 -8.79
N ARG A 343 -7.94 8.27 -7.81
CA ARG A 343 -7.30 7.36 -6.83
C ARG A 343 -8.33 6.61 -6.00
N ASP A 344 -9.34 7.30 -5.49
CA ASP A 344 -10.41 6.68 -4.70
C ASP A 344 -11.32 5.82 -5.58
N LEU A 345 -11.56 6.26 -6.82
CA LEU A 345 -12.32 5.50 -7.81
C LEU A 345 -11.66 4.15 -8.14
N TYR A 346 -10.34 4.07 -8.17
CA TYR A 346 -9.65 2.79 -8.33
C TYR A 346 -10.01 1.81 -7.21
N GLU A 347 -10.04 2.26 -5.96
CA GLU A 347 -10.41 1.43 -4.80
C GLU A 347 -11.88 1.00 -4.86
N GLU A 348 -12.77 1.91 -5.22
CA GLU A 348 -14.20 1.62 -5.38
C GLU A 348 -14.44 0.61 -6.51
N ILE A 349 -13.78 0.77 -7.66
CA ILE A 349 -13.86 -0.16 -8.80
C ILE A 349 -13.34 -1.55 -8.40
N GLY A 350 -12.15 -1.64 -7.80
CA GLY A 350 -11.58 -2.91 -7.36
C GLY A 350 -12.47 -3.62 -6.35
N THR A 351 -13.04 -2.87 -5.41
CA THR A 351 -13.97 -3.40 -4.40
C THR A 351 -15.24 -3.95 -5.06
N ALA A 352 -15.89 -3.16 -5.93
CA ALA A 352 -17.11 -3.56 -6.62
C ALA A 352 -16.88 -4.74 -7.59
N ALA A 353 -15.73 -4.75 -8.29
CA ALA A 353 -15.35 -5.84 -9.18
C ALA A 353 -15.20 -7.16 -8.42
N ALA A 354 -14.48 -7.14 -7.30
CA ALA A 354 -14.29 -8.32 -6.47
C ALA A 354 -15.62 -8.82 -5.83
N GLN A 355 -16.49 -7.92 -5.42
CA GLN A 355 -17.82 -8.25 -4.92
C GLN A 355 -18.69 -8.86 -6.03
N GLY A 356 -18.71 -8.30 -7.24
CA GLY A 356 -19.42 -8.84 -8.40
C GLY A 356 -18.90 -10.22 -8.82
N ALA A 357 -17.62 -10.49 -8.63
CA ALA A 357 -17.02 -11.82 -8.78
C ALA A 357 -17.34 -12.77 -7.62
N LYS A 358 -18.07 -12.32 -6.59
CA LYS A 358 -18.38 -13.06 -5.35
C LYS A 358 -17.13 -13.55 -4.62
N LEU A 359 -16.05 -12.78 -4.72
CA LEU A 359 -14.83 -13.08 -3.98
C LEU A 359 -15.05 -12.78 -2.51
N MET A 360 -14.67 -13.71 -1.66
CA MET A 360 -14.60 -13.49 -0.23
C MET A 360 -13.21 -12.89 0.08
N PRO A 361 -13.12 -11.94 1.01
CA PRO A 361 -11.83 -11.53 1.52
C PRO A 361 -11.10 -12.76 2.06
N VAL A 362 -10.08 -13.23 1.35
CA VAL A 362 -9.27 -14.35 1.83
C VAL A 362 -8.30 -13.77 2.86
N SER A 363 -8.41 -14.23 4.10
CA SER A 363 -7.45 -13.93 5.13
C SER A 363 -6.14 -14.67 4.84
N GLY A 364 -5.19 -13.97 4.23
CA GLY A 364 -3.84 -14.47 3.98
C GLY A 364 -3.46 -14.52 2.48
N PRO A 365 -2.17 -14.54 2.16
CA PRO A 365 -1.69 -14.63 0.80
C PRO A 365 -1.95 -16.03 0.21
N PRO A 366 -2.43 -16.12 -1.06
CA PRO A 366 -2.78 -17.39 -1.71
C PRO A 366 -1.59 -18.21 -2.20
N TRP A 367 -0.38 -17.68 -2.18
CA TRP A 367 0.82 -18.46 -2.44
C TRP A 367 1.36 -19.09 -1.16
N PRO A 368 1.94 -20.26 -1.23
CA PRO A 368 2.82 -20.69 -0.17
C PRO A 368 3.87 -19.56 -0.07
N ARG A 369 3.85 -18.85 1.02
CA ARG A 369 5.07 -18.15 1.42
C ARG A 369 6.14 -19.20 1.29
N ALA A 370 7.19 -18.97 0.46
CA ALA A 370 8.42 -19.74 0.56
C ALA A 370 8.56 -20.00 2.05
N GLU A 371 8.64 -21.28 2.50
CA GLU A 371 8.49 -21.64 3.91
C GLU A 371 9.03 -20.50 4.73
N LYS A 372 8.13 -19.68 5.30
CA LYS A 372 8.59 -18.58 6.09
C LYS A 372 9.46 -19.26 7.10
N GLU A 373 10.71 -18.94 7.12
CA GLU A 373 11.39 -18.94 8.39
C GLU A 373 10.37 -18.32 9.33
N VAL A 374 9.80 -19.15 10.21
CA VAL A 374 8.86 -18.74 11.26
C VAL A 374 9.46 -17.46 11.79
N PRO A 375 8.75 -16.32 11.78
CA PRO A 375 9.37 -15.05 12.18
C PRO A 375 10.15 -15.40 13.43
N THR A 376 11.45 -15.18 13.40
CA THR A 376 12.33 -15.50 14.53
C THR A 376 11.83 -14.77 15.78
N VAL A 377 10.95 -13.80 15.57
CA VAL A 377 10.30 -12.98 16.58
C VAL A 377 8.79 -13.22 16.59
N LEU A 378 8.24 -13.53 17.74
CA LEU A 378 6.82 -13.71 18.00
C LEU A 378 6.36 -12.66 19.03
N ASN A 379 5.35 -11.88 18.72
CA ASN A 379 4.68 -11.04 19.72
C ASN A 379 3.87 -11.89 20.69
N GLY A 380 3.47 -11.33 21.81
CA GLY A 380 2.69 -12.04 22.84
C GLY A 380 1.42 -12.69 22.31
N ILE A 381 0.75 -12.10 21.32
CA ILE A 381 -0.41 -12.73 20.67
C ILE A 381 -0.02 -14.01 19.91
N ASP A 382 1.10 -14.05 19.21
CA ASP A 382 1.58 -15.24 18.51
C ASP A 382 1.90 -16.35 19.50
N VAL A 383 2.52 -15.99 20.62
CA VAL A 383 2.83 -16.91 21.72
C VAL A 383 1.57 -17.47 22.33
N LEU A 384 0.55 -16.63 22.57
CA LEU A 384 -0.74 -17.03 23.11
C LEU A 384 -1.47 -18.00 22.18
N VAL A 385 -1.49 -17.72 20.87
CA VAL A 385 -2.06 -18.60 19.84
C VAL A 385 -1.34 -19.95 19.82
N ARG A 386 0.00 -19.93 19.83
CA ARG A 386 0.82 -21.15 19.87
C ARG A 386 0.53 -22.01 21.12
N ARG A 387 0.24 -21.35 22.27
CA ARG A 387 -0.17 -22.01 23.52
C ARG A 387 -1.66 -22.39 23.52
N LYS A 388 -2.35 -22.25 22.39
CA LYS A 388 -3.80 -22.54 22.25
C LYS A 388 -4.65 -21.81 23.30
N PHE A 389 -4.30 -20.56 23.60
CA PHE A 389 -4.98 -19.69 24.57
C PHE A 389 -5.05 -20.22 26.00
N ALA A 390 -4.17 -21.16 26.38
CA ALA A 390 -4.16 -21.81 27.70
C ALA A 390 -4.09 -20.80 28.86
N ASP A 391 -3.39 -19.66 28.66
CA ASP A 391 -3.24 -18.61 29.67
C ASP A 391 -4.57 -17.88 29.97
N LEU A 392 -5.57 -17.94 29.07
CA LEU A 392 -6.87 -17.29 29.20
C LEU A 392 -8.04 -18.28 29.34
N GLN A 393 -7.77 -19.57 29.45
CA GLN A 393 -8.79 -20.61 29.47
C GLN A 393 -9.80 -20.41 30.59
N GLY A 394 -11.09 -20.46 30.28
CA GLY A 394 -12.22 -20.32 31.19
C GLY A 394 -12.55 -18.88 31.58
N LEU A 395 -11.70 -17.91 31.21
CA LEU A 395 -11.86 -16.52 31.64
C LEU A 395 -12.85 -15.75 30.74
N ARG A 396 -13.59 -14.85 31.38
CA ARG A 396 -14.31 -13.76 30.71
C ARG A 396 -13.35 -12.59 30.61
N VAL A 397 -13.03 -12.17 29.36
CA VAL A 397 -12.01 -11.16 29.11
C VAL A 397 -12.58 -9.89 28.48
N GLY A 398 -12.04 -8.74 28.88
CA GLY A 398 -12.17 -7.47 28.16
C GLY A 398 -10.87 -7.19 27.42
N LEU A 399 -10.94 -6.90 26.11
CA LEU A 399 -9.76 -6.65 25.30
C LEU A 399 -9.57 -5.16 25.04
N ILE A 400 -8.41 -4.64 25.39
CA ILE A 400 -7.95 -3.27 25.08
C ILE A 400 -7.04 -3.38 23.85
N THR A 401 -7.49 -2.89 22.70
CA THR A 401 -6.78 -3.05 21.44
C THR A 401 -7.14 -1.99 20.42
N ASN A 402 -6.36 -1.93 19.36
CA ASN A 402 -6.63 -1.18 18.13
C ASN A 402 -6.23 -2.01 16.90
N GLN A 403 -6.13 -1.38 15.70
CA GLN A 403 -5.77 -2.05 14.46
C GLN A 403 -4.40 -2.74 14.47
N THR A 404 -3.52 -2.40 15.41
CA THR A 404 -2.20 -3.04 15.56
C THR A 404 -2.26 -4.37 16.30
N GLY A 405 -3.38 -4.67 16.96
CA GLY A 405 -3.63 -5.93 17.64
C GLY A 405 -3.85 -7.05 16.62
N ILE A 406 -2.76 -7.56 16.06
CA ILE A 406 -2.73 -8.65 15.10
C ILE A 406 -1.60 -9.62 15.41
N ASP A 407 -1.76 -10.88 14.95
CA ASP A 407 -0.67 -11.87 14.92
C ASP A 407 0.28 -11.65 13.72
N ALA A 408 1.35 -12.43 13.64
CA ALA A 408 2.31 -12.40 12.54
C ALA A 408 1.68 -12.75 11.18
N GLN A 409 0.50 -13.38 11.15
CA GLN A 409 -0.28 -13.71 9.97
C GLN A 409 -1.33 -12.65 9.64
N ARG A 410 -1.37 -11.54 10.40
CA ARG A 410 -2.34 -10.44 10.28
C ARG A 410 -3.77 -10.79 10.70
N HIS A 411 -3.99 -11.84 11.48
CA HIS A 411 -5.29 -12.07 12.08
C HIS A 411 -5.48 -11.12 13.27
N SER A 412 -6.64 -10.46 13.32
CA SER A 412 -6.96 -9.54 14.41
C SER A 412 -7.06 -10.30 15.75
N THR A 413 -6.46 -9.75 16.79
CA THR A 413 -6.58 -10.26 18.15
C THR A 413 -8.05 -10.33 18.61
N ILE A 414 -8.89 -9.41 18.13
CA ILE A 414 -10.35 -9.47 18.36
C ILE A 414 -10.93 -10.78 17.84
N ASP A 415 -10.63 -11.11 16.59
CA ASP A 415 -11.16 -12.31 15.93
C ASP A 415 -10.57 -13.60 16.53
N LEU A 416 -9.29 -13.57 16.86
CA LEU A 416 -8.59 -14.69 17.49
C LEU A 416 -9.18 -15.03 18.85
N LEU A 417 -9.40 -14.02 19.72
CA LEU A 417 -10.00 -14.25 21.03
C LEU A 417 -11.49 -14.58 20.96
N ALA A 418 -12.23 -13.99 20.01
CA ALA A 418 -13.65 -14.30 19.83
C ALA A 418 -13.90 -15.74 19.33
N SER A 419 -12.92 -16.33 18.62
CA SER A 419 -12.99 -17.71 18.12
C SER A 419 -12.21 -18.71 18.98
N ALA A 420 -11.50 -18.25 20.01
CA ALA A 420 -10.69 -19.11 20.86
C ALA A 420 -11.56 -20.06 21.70
N PRO A 421 -11.29 -21.35 21.72
CA PRO A 421 -12.02 -22.28 22.58
C PRO A 421 -11.80 -21.92 24.07
N ASP A 422 -12.87 -21.96 24.84
CA ASP A 422 -12.86 -21.70 26.29
C ASP A 422 -12.43 -20.29 26.72
N VAL A 423 -12.33 -19.32 25.81
CA VAL A 423 -12.16 -17.89 26.13
C VAL A 423 -13.48 -17.16 25.86
N LYS A 424 -13.93 -16.35 26.79
CA LYS A 424 -15.19 -15.59 26.64
C LYS A 424 -14.89 -14.11 26.49
N LEU A 425 -14.65 -13.67 25.25
CA LEU A 425 -14.49 -12.25 24.97
C LEU A 425 -15.83 -11.52 25.19
N GLN A 426 -15.89 -10.61 26.18
CA GLN A 426 -17.14 -9.96 26.59
C GLN A 426 -17.30 -8.58 25.95
N LYS A 427 -16.22 -7.83 25.84
CA LYS A 427 -16.24 -6.45 25.35
C LYS A 427 -14.86 -6.00 24.88
N LEU A 428 -14.88 -4.91 24.12
CA LEU A 428 -13.69 -4.26 23.58
C LEU A 428 -13.55 -2.87 24.20
N PHE A 429 -12.33 -2.48 24.47
CA PHE A 429 -11.97 -1.14 24.90
C PHE A 429 -11.10 -0.48 23.84
N SER A 430 -11.56 0.68 23.36
CA SER A 430 -10.95 1.40 22.24
C SER A 430 -10.11 2.58 22.74
N PRO A 431 -8.80 2.61 22.50
CA PRO A 431 -7.98 3.79 22.74
C PRO A 431 -8.21 4.87 21.69
N GLU A 432 -7.34 5.86 21.65
CA GLU A 432 -7.24 6.84 20.56
C GLU A 432 -7.22 6.15 19.18
N HIS A 433 -7.87 6.74 18.18
CA HIS A 433 -8.05 6.24 16.79
C HIS A 433 -8.98 5.03 16.61
N GLY A 434 -9.63 4.52 17.64
CA GLY A 434 -10.62 3.43 17.55
C GLY A 434 -10.00 2.03 17.40
N ILE A 435 -10.87 1.00 17.41
CA ILE A 435 -10.42 -0.40 17.37
C ILE A 435 -9.92 -0.87 16.00
N ARG A 436 -10.27 -0.15 14.92
CA ARG A 436 -9.87 -0.50 13.54
C ARG A 436 -9.06 0.60 12.83
N GLY A 437 -8.64 1.66 13.57
CA GLY A 437 -7.73 2.70 13.10
C GLY A 437 -8.30 3.64 12.02
N GLU A 438 -9.61 3.70 11.88
CA GLU A 438 -10.29 4.48 10.84
C GLU A 438 -10.61 5.91 11.27
N LEU A 439 -10.47 6.24 12.57
CA LEU A 439 -10.94 7.49 13.13
C LEU A 439 -9.77 8.39 13.58
N ASP A 440 -9.63 9.54 12.94
CA ASP A 440 -8.76 10.63 13.39
C ASP A 440 -9.65 11.76 13.92
N GLN A 441 -10.31 11.54 15.07
CA GLN A 441 -11.28 12.44 15.68
C GLN A 441 -10.92 12.70 17.15
N GLU A 442 -11.22 13.91 17.62
CA GLU A 442 -10.99 14.31 19.02
C GLU A 442 -11.87 13.55 20.04
N LYS A 443 -12.96 12.92 19.61
CA LYS A 443 -13.86 12.12 20.47
C LYS A 443 -14.28 10.84 19.76
N ILE A 444 -14.12 9.71 20.43
CA ILE A 444 -14.58 8.41 19.96
C ILE A 444 -15.71 7.96 20.89
N SER A 445 -16.91 7.75 20.32
CA SER A 445 -18.08 7.30 21.06
C SER A 445 -18.10 5.78 21.23
N ASN A 446 -18.83 5.29 22.24
CA ASN A 446 -19.15 3.88 22.37
C ASN A 446 -19.90 3.38 21.13
N SER A 447 -19.61 2.15 20.73
CA SER A 447 -20.15 1.53 19.53
C SER A 447 -20.28 0.01 19.69
N THR A 448 -20.61 -0.69 18.61
CA THR A 448 -20.63 -2.15 18.54
C THR A 448 -19.73 -2.59 17.40
N ASP A 449 -18.85 -3.55 17.64
CA ASP A 449 -18.05 -4.14 16.58
C ASP A 449 -18.95 -4.95 15.64
N LYS A 450 -19.00 -4.55 14.37
CA LYS A 450 -19.92 -5.12 13.37
C LYS A 450 -19.69 -6.61 13.09
N LYS A 451 -18.47 -7.09 13.31
CA LYS A 451 -18.10 -8.47 12.99
C LYS A 451 -18.44 -9.44 14.12
N THR A 452 -18.15 -9.04 15.35
CA THR A 452 -18.34 -9.91 16.54
C THR A 452 -19.63 -9.61 17.30
N GLY A 453 -20.27 -8.47 17.06
CA GLY A 453 -21.43 -7.99 17.83
C GLY A 453 -21.10 -7.50 19.24
N LEU A 454 -19.82 -7.44 19.60
CA LEU A 454 -19.37 -7.05 20.93
C LEU A 454 -19.46 -5.54 21.17
N PRO A 455 -19.79 -5.10 22.39
CA PRO A 455 -19.75 -3.68 22.74
C PRO A 455 -18.31 -3.15 22.72
N VAL A 456 -18.13 -1.97 22.16
CA VAL A 456 -16.89 -1.22 22.11
C VAL A 456 -17.02 0.00 23.00
N LEU A 457 -16.23 0.07 24.07
CA LEU A 457 -16.22 1.16 25.03
C LEU A 457 -15.00 2.05 24.79
N SER A 458 -15.24 3.35 24.61
CA SER A 458 -14.17 4.31 24.34
C SER A 458 -13.37 4.62 25.61
N LEU A 459 -12.04 4.61 25.47
CA LEU A 459 -11.07 5.09 26.46
C LEU A 459 -10.39 6.39 26.00
N PHE A 460 -11.02 7.12 25.07
CA PHE A 460 -10.48 8.36 24.54
C PHE A 460 -11.49 9.51 24.69
N GLY A 461 -11.04 10.61 25.25
CA GLY A 461 -11.86 11.77 25.57
C GLY A 461 -12.05 11.94 27.09
N GLU A 462 -13.30 11.98 27.54
CA GLU A 462 -13.64 12.18 28.97
C GLU A 462 -13.29 10.97 29.84
N GLN A 463 -13.52 9.77 29.31
CA GLN A 463 -13.15 8.52 29.98
C GLN A 463 -11.83 8.00 29.41
N ARG A 464 -10.83 7.80 30.28
CA ARG A 464 -9.48 7.33 29.89
C ARG A 464 -9.10 5.97 30.46
N ALA A 465 -9.99 5.38 31.27
CA ALA A 465 -9.82 4.05 31.86
C ALA A 465 -11.18 3.37 32.00
N PRO A 466 -11.25 2.02 32.02
CA PRO A 466 -12.48 1.32 32.31
C PRO A 466 -13.01 1.65 33.73
N THR A 467 -14.33 1.79 33.87
CA THR A 467 -14.97 1.96 35.19
C THR A 467 -15.14 0.62 35.88
N GLN A 468 -15.39 0.62 37.22
CA GLN A 468 -15.65 -0.62 37.96
C GLN A 468 -16.88 -1.36 37.43
N GLU A 469 -17.92 -0.63 37.02
CA GLU A 469 -19.14 -1.20 36.44
C GLU A 469 -18.83 -1.91 35.11
N GLN A 470 -17.99 -1.29 34.26
CA GLN A 470 -17.57 -1.88 33.00
C GLN A 470 -16.69 -3.13 33.20
N LEU A 471 -16.07 -3.29 34.37
CA LEU A 471 -15.23 -4.43 34.71
C LEU A 471 -15.97 -5.51 35.53
N ALA A 472 -17.24 -5.30 35.91
CA ALA A 472 -17.97 -6.22 36.78
C ALA A 472 -18.15 -7.63 36.19
N ASP A 473 -18.35 -7.73 34.88
CA ASP A 473 -18.63 -8.97 34.12
C ASP A 473 -17.41 -9.61 33.46
N VAL A 474 -16.19 -9.08 33.68
CA VAL A 474 -14.95 -9.68 33.23
C VAL A 474 -14.10 -10.19 34.39
N ASP A 475 -13.31 -11.22 34.13
CA ASP A 475 -12.37 -11.80 35.08
C ASP A 475 -10.97 -11.20 34.89
N ALA A 476 -10.63 -10.84 33.65
CA ALA A 476 -9.35 -10.26 33.32
C ALA A 476 -9.48 -9.22 32.19
N LEU A 477 -8.49 -8.30 32.13
CA LEU A 477 -8.25 -7.43 30.99
C LEU A 477 -7.05 -7.94 30.20
N VAL A 478 -7.13 -7.84 28.88
CA VAL A 478 -6.04 -8.16 27.96
C VAL A 478 -5.67 -6.89 27.20
N PHE A 479 -4.41 -6.51 27.21
CA PHE A 479 -3.88 -5.37 26.46
C PHE A 479 -3.03 -5.85 25.28
N ASP A 480 -3.36 -5.41 24.07
CA ASP A 480 -2.64 -5.76 22.85
C ASP A 480 -2.60 -4.57 21.88
N ILE A 481 -1.59 -3.71 22.03
CA ILE A 481 -1.38 -2.51 21.20
C ILE A 481 0.12 -2.32 20.96
N GLN A 482 0.51 -2.00 19.72
CA GLN A 482 1.87 -1.68 19.35
C GLN A 482 2.25 -0.28 19.81
N ASP A 483 3.25 -0.16 20.67
CA ASP A 483 3.95 1.09 20.99
C ASP A 483 5.03 1.39 19.93
N ILE A 484 5.54 2.64 19.91
CA ILE A 484 6.58 3.07 18.96
C ILE A 484 7.94 3.38 19.62
N GLY A 485 8.12 3.09 20.90
CA GLY A 485 9.37 3.31 21.62
C GLY A 485 9.60 4.75 22.11
N CYS A 486 8.59 5.61 22.02
CA CYS A 486 8.66 7.01 22.40
C CYS A 486 7.72 7.36 23.56
N ARG A 487 8.26 7.95 24.66
CA ARG A 487 7.53 8.27 25.88
C ARG A 487 6.22 9.03 25.68
N PHE A 488 6.18 9.99 24.79
CA PHE A 488 4.99 10.82 24.58
C PHE A 488 3.98 10.24 23.58
N TYR A 489 4.18 8.98 23.15
CA TYR A 489 3.16 8.24 22.43
C TYR A 489 2.14 7.66 23.42
N THR A 490 0.85 7.96 23.23
CA THR A 490 -0.16 7.92 24.30
C THR A 490 -0.60 6.53 24.75
N TYR A 491 -0.30 5.47 23.99
CA TYR A 491 -0.77 4.11 24.32
C TYR A 491 -0.17 3.54 25.61
N ILE A 492 1.06 3.89 25.96
CA ILE A 492 1.66 3.51 27.26
C ILE A 492 0.91 4.20 28.42
N GLY A 493 0.40 5.41 28.21
CA GLY A 493 -0.47 6.11 29.16
C GLY A 493 -1.81 5.41 29.33
N THR A 494 -2.43 4.98 28.24
CA THR A 494 -3.66 4.17 28.25
C THR A 494 -3.43 2.86 29.00
N MET A 495 -2.33 2.16 28.74
CA MET A 495 -1.96 0.92 29.44
C MET A 495 -1.86 1.13 30.94
N ARG A 496 -1.15 2.17 31.40
CA ARG A 496 -1.03 2.49 32.84
C ARG A 496 -2.39 2.70 33.50
N LEU A 497 -3.23 3.54 32.91
CA LEU A 497 -4.56 3.85 33.45
C LEU A 497 -5.46 2.60 33.53
N CYS A 498 -5.37 1.72 32.53
CA CYS A 498 -6.10 0.45 32.53
C CYS A 498 -5.55 -0.53 33.57
N LEU A 499 -4.23 -0.55 33.78
CA LEU A 499 -3.58 -1.35 34.82
C LEU A 499 -4.03 -0.90 36.23
N GLU A 500 -4.09 0.41 36.49
CA GLU A 500 -4.60 0.99 37.73
C GLU A 500 -6.10 0.66 37.96
N ALA A 501 -6.90 0.71 36.89
CA ALA A 501 -8.32 0.36 36.94
C ALA A 501 -8.52 -1.13 37.26
N ALA A 502 -7.72 -2.01 36.67
CA ALA A 502 -7.73 -3.45 36.92
C ALA A 502 -7.35 -3.75 38.39
N ALA A 503 -6.31 -3.11 38.91
CA ALA A 503 -5.91 -3.24 40.30
C ALA A 503 -7.04 -2.85 41.27
N LYS A 504 -7.68 -1.69 41.07
CA LYS A 504 -8.82 -1.21 41.85
C LYS A 504 -10.01 -2.18 41.81
N ALA A 505 -10.26 -2.77 40.65
CA ALA A 505 -11.33 -3.75 40.44
C ALA A 505 -10.94 -5.18 40.83
N LYS A 506 -9.71 -5.40 41.30
CA LYS A 506 -9.13 -6.73 41.64
C LYS A 506 -9.23 -7.71 40.47
N LYS A 507 -8.93 -7.25 39.27
CA LYS A 507 -8.90 -8.06 38.04
C LYS A 507 -7.47 -8.30 37.61
N THR A 508 -7.20 -9.49 37.06
CA THR A 508 -5.92 -9.80 36.40
C THR A 508 -5.74 -8.96 35.15
N PHE A 509 -4.54 -8.46 34.92
CA PHE A 509 -4.20 -7.70 33.72
C PHE A 509 -3.14 -8.44 32.89
N TYR A 510 -3.51 -8.84 31.68
CA TYR A 510 -2.60 -9.49 30.74
C TYR A 510 -2.07 -8.47 29.75
N VAL A 511 -0.76 -8.46 29.53
CA VAL A 511 -0.13 -7.74 28.43
C VAL A 511 0.36 -8.76 27.42
N LEU A 512 -0.19 -8.73 26.20
CA LEU A 512 0.38 -9.42 25.06
C LEU A 512 1.52 -8.57 24.54
N ASP A 513 2.74 -8.91 24.96
CA ASP A 513 3.90 -8.06 24.76
C ASP A 513 4.26 -7.89 23.27
N ARG A 514 4.79 -6.72 22.92
CA ARG A 514 5.16 -6.34 21.58
C ARG A 514 6.56 -5.72 21.54
N VAL A 515 7.30 -6.02 20.46
CA VAL A 515 8.65 -5.46 20.26
C VAL A 515 8.66 -3.93 20.31
N ASN A 516 9.76 -3.36 20.77
CA ASN A 516 10.03 -1.95 20.58
C ASN A 516 10.53 -1.74 19.14
N PRO A 517 9.79 -1.02 18.27
CA PRO A 517 10.10 -0.96 16.84
C PRO A 517 11.40 -0.22 16.52
N ILE A 518 11.81 0.70 17.38
CA ILE A 518 13.05 1.48 17.22
C ILE A 518 14.22 0.91 18.02
N GLY A 519 14.12 -0.35 18.45
CA GLY A 519 15.16 -1.07 19.20
C GLY A 519 15.12 -0.81 20.70
N GLY A 520 15.87 -1.61 21.44
CA GLY A 520 15.91 -1.59 22.92
C GLY A 520 17.30 -1.28 23.51
N ILE A 521 18.31 -0.99 22.69
CA ILE A 521 19.67 -0.64 23.16
C ILE A 521 19.74 0.86 23.47
N GLU A 522 19.29 1.68 22.54
CA GLU A 522 19.42 3.12 22.65
C GLU A 522 18.35 3.69 23.58
N VAL A 523 18.78 4.41 24.61
CA VAL A 523 17.94 5.11 25.58
C VAL A 523 18.37 6.57 25.56
N GLU A 524 17.49 7.49 25.13
CA GLU A 524 17.86 8.85 24.81
C GLU A 524 16.86 9.88 25.31
N GLY A 525 17.38 11.08 25.55
CA GLY A 525 16.60 12.24 25.99
C GLY A 525 16.33 12.29 27.49
N PRO A 526 15.86 13.44 28.01
CA PRO A 526 15.65 13.63 29.44
C PRO A 526 14.47 12.81 29.96
N ALA A 527 14.59 12.29 31.17
CA ALA A 527 13.45 11.74 31.91
C ALA A 527 12.48 12.86 32.34
N VAL A 528 11.20 12.51 32.41
CA VAL A 528 10.18 13.42 32.93
C VAL A 528 10.18 13.42 34.46
N ILE A 529 10.02 14.59 35.04
CA ILE A 529 9.96 14.75 36.51
C ILE A 529 8.50 14.66 37.00
N ASP A 530 7.54 15.16 36.19
CA ASP A 530 6.09 15.08 36.49
C ASP A 530 5.40 14.12 35.51
N ALA A 531 5.00 12.97 36.03
CA ALA A 531 4.51 11.84 35.22
C ALA A 531 2.96 11.70 35.21
N GLU A 532 2.21 12.73 35.58
CA GLU A 532 0.74 12.65 35.62
C GLU A 532 0.05 12.87 34.25
N LYS A 533 0.76 13.45 33.30
CA LYS A 533 0.21 13.69 31.95
C LYS A 533 0.25 12.41 31.09
N PRO A 534 -0.72 12.18 30.19
CA PRO A 534 -0.72 11.03 29.27
C PRO A 534 0.56 10.92 28.42
N THR A 535 1.12 12.05 28.00
CA THR A 535 2.36 12.15 27.22
C THR A 535 3.63 12.02 28.08
N ALA A 536 3.48 11.94 29.39
CA ALA A 536 4.56 11.84 30.36
C ALA A 536 4.17 10.90 31.50
N THR A 537 3.55 9.80 31.17
CA THR A 537 2.83 8.88 32.05
C THR A 537 3.71 8.21 33.12
N HIS A 538 5.03 8.18 32.91
CA HIS A 538 6.02 7.65 33.83
C HIS A 538 7.37 8.36 33.63
N ALA A 539 8.27 8.28 34.61
CA ALA A 539 9.60 8.88 34.55
C ALA A 539 10.51 8.16 33.57
N LEU A 540 10.23 8.32 32.30
CA LEU A 540 10.93 7.69 31.18
C LEU A 540 11.73 8.71 30.36
N PRO A 541 12.88 8.33 29.80
CA PRO A 541 13.52 9.11 28.74
C PRO A 541 12.62 9.17 27.49
N LEU A 542 12.92 10.07 26.56
CA LEU A 542 12.14 10.24 25.32
C LEU A 542 12.08 8.94 24.53
N ARG A 543 13.25 8.35 24.29
CA ARG A 543 13.40 7.01 23.71
C ARG A 543 13.68 6.05 24.85
N HIS A 544 12.74 5.17 25.18
CA HIS A 544 12.79 4.41 26.43
C HIS A 544 13.41 3.01 26.31
N GLY A 545 13.55 2.46 25.08
CA GLY A 545 14.20 1.19 24.83
C GLY A 545 13.50 -0.06 25.38
N MET A 546 12.26 0.03 25.83
CA MET A 546 11.53 -1.06 26.48
C MET A 546 10.39 -1.59 25.62
N THR A 547 10.00 -2.86 25.82
CA THR A 547 8.78 -3.43 25.28
C THR A 547 7.55 -2.99 26.08
N ALA A 548 6.34 -3.22 25.56
CA ALA A 548 5.10 -2.89 26.26
C ALA A 548 4.97 -3.65 27.58
N GLY A 549 5.35 -4.94 27.61
CA GLY A 549 5.33 -5.78 28.80
C GLY A 549 6.33 -5.33 29.86
N GLU A 550 7.53 -4.93 29.46
CA GLU A 550 8.55 -4.37 30.35
C GLU A 550 8.07 -3.05 30.97
N LEU A 551 7.46 -2.16 30.18
CA LEU A 551 6.86 -0.92 30.68
C LEU A 551 5.75 -1.17 31.67
N ALA A 552 4.86 -2.14 31.42
CA ALA A 552 3.79 -2.49 32.33
C ALA A 552 4.34 -3.00 33.65
N ALA A 553 5.34 -3.89 33.63
CA ALA A 553 5.98 -4.44 34.82
C ALA A 553 6.66 -3.35 35.66
N MET A 554 7.42 -2.46 35.02
CA MET A 554 8.09 -1.34 35.65
C MET A 554 7.08 -0.38 36.29
N MET A 555 6.04 0.04 35.59
CA MET A 555 5.02 0.95 36.12
C MET A 555 4.25 0.31 37.26
N ASN A 556 3.93 -1.00 37.21
CA ASN A 556 3.26 -1.72 38.27
C ASN A 556 4.10 -1.71 39.54
N ALA A 557 5.40 -1.96 39.44
CA ALA A 557 6.32 -2.01 40.58
C ALA A 557 6.65 -0.61 41.12
N GLU A 558 7.12 0.31 40.28
CA GLU A 558 7.64 1.62 40.72
C GLU A 558 6.55 2.58 41.21
N ARG A 559 5.33 2.46 40.69
CA ARG A 559 4.18 3.26 41.12
C ARG A 559 3.40 2.57 42.26
N GLY A 560 3.77 1.36 42.64
CA GLY A 560 3.06 0.59 43.69
C GLY A 560 1.60 0.29 43.33
N ILE A 561 1.29 0.07 42.01
CA ILE A 561 -0.08 -0.15 41.54
C ILE A 561 -0.68 -1.43 42.16
N GLY A 562 0.15 -2.47 42.32
CA GLY A 562 -0.26 -3.73 42.95
C GLY A 562 -1.26 -4.54 42.16
N CYS A 563 -1.27 -4.40 40.84
CA CYS A 563 -2.11 -5.20 39.95
C CYS A 563 -1.56 -6.63 39.83
N ASP A 564 -2.45 -7.64 39.78
CA ASP A 564 -2.09 -8.98 39.31
C ASP A 564 -1.78 -8.94 37.81
N LEU A 565 -0.52 -8.61 37.50
CA LEU A 565 -0.02 -8.44 36.14
C LEU A 565 0.58 -9.75 35.59
N LYS A 566 0.16 -10.14 34.40
CA LYS A 566 0.72 -11.26 33.64
C LYS A 566 1.16 -10.77 32.27
N VAL A 567 2.42 -10.98 31.94
CA VAL A 567 2.98 -10.66 30.62
C VAL A 567 3.14 -11.93 29.81
N ILE A 568 2.55 -11.98 28.63
CA ILE A 568 2.87 -12.99 27.61
C ILE A 568 4.01 -12.40 26.77
N PRO A 569 5.27 -12.83 26.98
CA PRO A 569 6.42 -12.12 26.48
C PRO A 569 6.59 -12.28 24.96
N VAL A 570 7.27 -11.32 24.36
CA VAL A 570 7.86 -11.46 23.02
C VAL A 570 8.92 -12.56 23.07
N GLU A 571 8.97 -13.39 22.04
CA GLU A 571 10.01 -14.40 21.87
C GLU A 571 10.87 -14.10 20.63
N GLY A 572 12.18 -14.36 20.74
CA GLY A 572 13.14 -14.23 19.64
C GLY A 572 13.62 -12.80 19.34
N TRP A 573 13.00 -11.77 19.89
CA TRP A 573 13.47 -10.41 19.72
C TRP A 573 14.73 -10.12 20.55
N GLN A 574 15.69 -9.49 19.89
CA GLN A 574 16.90 -9.01 20.54
C GLN A 574 16.88 -7.48 20.57
N ARG A 575 17.41 -6.88 21.64
CA ARG A 575 17.34 -5.42 21.85
C ARG A 575 17.95 -4.59 20.71
N GLY A 576 18.93 -5.14 19.97
CA GLY A 576 19.52 -4.49 18.79
C GLY A 576 18.66 -4.55 17.53
N MET A 577 17.58 -5.31 17.52
CA MET A 577 16.72 -5.44 16.34
C MET A 577 15.78 -4.25 16.21
N LEU A 578 15.76 -3.64 15.04
CA LEU A 578 14.68 -2.75 14.60
C LEU A 578 13.50 -3.57 14.07
N PHE A 579 12.35 -2.94 13.91
CA PHE A 579 11.12 -3.65 13.52
C PHE A 579 11.22 -4.39 12.18
N ASP A 580 11.89 -3.82 11.18
CA ASP A 580 12.11 -4.41 9.85
C ASP A 580 12.94 -5.71 9.89
N GLN A 581 13.74 -5.90 10.95
CA GLN A 581 14.56 -7.10 11.17
C GLN A 581 13.78 -8.24 11.85
N THR A 582 12.56 -7.97 12.34
CA THR A 582 11.76 -8.95 13.08
C THR A 582 10.93 -9.88 12.19
N GLY A 583 10.71 -9.52 10.92
CA GLY A 583 9.79 -10.21 10.02
C GLY A 583 8.30 -10.02 10.37
N LEU A 584 7.98 -9.23 11.40
CA LEU A 584 6.61 -8.91 11.80
C LEU A 584 5.97 -7.90 10.82
N PRO A 585 4.65 -7.96 10.61
CA PRO A 585 3.95 -7.02 9.74
C PRO A 585 3.80 -5.65 10.41
N TRP A 586 4.28 -4.58 9.74
CA TRP A 586 3.99 -3.20 10.17
C TRP A 586 2.51 -2.87 9.93
N ILE A 587 1.86 -2.36 10.96
CA ILE A 587 0.54 -1.73 10.89
C ILE A 587 0.68 -0.34 11.50
N ASN A 588 0.24 0.67 10.80
CA ASN A 588 0.34 2.06 11.26
C ASN A 588 -0.32 2.22 12.63
N PRO A 589 0.44 2.50 13.71
CA PRO A 589 -0.14 2.64 15.04
C PRO A 589 -1.09 3.84 15.15
N SER A 590 -0.91 4.84 14.31
CA SER A 590 -1.82 5.98 14.15
C SER A 590 -1.84 6.43 12.67
N PRO A 591 -2.83 7.23 12.23
CA PRO A 591 -2.91 7.71 10.85
C PRO A 591 -1.66 8.43 10.35
N ASN A 592 -0.91 9.07 11.24
CA ASN A 592 0.32 9.77 10.93
C ASN A 592 1.61 8.99 11.25
N MET A 593 1.54 7.78 11.82
CA MET A 593 2.71 6.93 12.04
C MET A 593 2.80 5.85 10.96
N ARG A 594 3.20 6.26 9.73
CA ARG A 594 3.02 5.46 8.52
C ARG A 594 4.19 4.54 8.17
N SER A 595 5.35 4.73 8.81
CA SER A 595 6.55 3.97 8.50
C SER A 595 7.43 3.77 9.73
N LEU A 596 8.35 2.82 9.66
CA LEU A 596 9.42 2.68 10.66
C LEU A 596 10.31 3.93 10.69
N ASN A 597 10.55 4.57 9.52
CA ASN A 597 11.31 5.82 9.46
C ASN A 597 10.64 6.93 10.28
N ALA A 598 9.31 7.08 10.13
CA ALA A 598 8.54 8.01 10.96
C ALA A 598 8.71 7.70 12.45
N ALA A 599 8.66 6.43 12.86
CA ALA A 599 8.85 6.03 14.25
C ALA A 599 10.28 6.31 14.77
N LEU A 600 11.31 6.09 13.95
CA LEU A 600 12.71 6.41 14.28
C LEU A 600 12.95 7.91 14.46
N LEU A 601 12.30 8.73 13.64
CA LEU A 601 12.44 10.20 13.65
C LEU A 601 11.57 10.87 14.71
N TYR A 602 10.45 10.23 15.08
CA TYR A 602 9.43 10.80 15.96
C TYR A 602 9.94 11.30 17.32
N PRO A 603 10.86 10.62 18.04
CA PRO A 603 11.38 11.12 19.32
C PRO A 603 12.04 12.50 19.22
N GLY A 604 12.63 12.83 18.08
CA GLY A 604 13.22 14.15 17.81
C GLY A 604 12.25 15.11 17.12
N ILE A 605 11.70 14.70 15.99
CA ILE A 605 10.83 15.55 15.15
C ILE A 605 9.51 15.91 15.87
N GLY A 606 8.94 14.98 16.63
CA GLY A 606 7.71 15.23 17.39
C GLY A 606 7.83 16.36 18.44
N LEU A 607 9.04 16.68 18.91
CA LEU A 607 9.26 17.83 19.80
C LEU A 607 9.09 19.17 19.09
N LEU A 608 9.19 19.20 17.77
CA LEU A 608 9.11 20.41 16.96
C LEU A 608 7.66 20.75 16.54
N GLU A 609 6.71 19.85 16.79
CA GLU A 609 5.34 19.92 16.27
C GLU A 609 4.59 21.21 16.62
N PHE A 610 4.89 21.82 17.77
CA PHE A 610 4.29 23.10 18.18
C PHE A 610 4.95 24.34 17.56
N SER A 611 6.09 24.18 16.90
CA SER A 611 6.87 25.29 16.34
C SER A 611 6.91 25.29 14.82
N ILE A 612 6.82 24.13 14.21
CA ILE A 612 6.98 23.92 12.77
C ILE A 612 6.09 22.75 12.34
N SER A 613 5.60 22.77 11.09
CA SER A 613 4.92 21.61 10.54
C SER A 613 5.87 20.42 10.47
N VAL A 614 5.44 19.28 10.99
CA VAL A 614 6.15 18.00 10.93
C VAL A 614 5.55 17.05 9.90
N GLY A 615 4.85 17.61 8.90
CA GLY A 615 4.29 16.85 7.78
C GLY A 615 3.01 16.07 8.08
N ARG A 616 2.30 16.32 9.20
CA ARG A 616 0.99 15.70 9.44
C ARG A 616 0.02 16.02 8.30
N GLY A 617 -0.73 15.01 7.87
CA GLY A 617 -1.64 15.14 6.72
C GLY A 617 -0.97 14.98 5.35
N THR A 618 0.36 14.88 5.28
CA THR A 618 1.10 14.53 4.06
C THR A 618 1.26 13.01 3.91
N ASP A 619 1.84 12.56 2.81
CA ASP A 619 2.15 11.14 2.61
C ASP A 619 3.35 10.66 3.47
N THR A 620 4.16 11.58 4.02
CA THR A 620 5.38 11.31 4.79
C THR A 620 5.43 12.10 6.11
N PRO A 621 4.44 11.92 7.02
CA PRO A 621 4.43 12.60 8.30
C PRO A 621 5.66 12.20 9.13
N PHE A 622 6.23 13.16 9.85
CA PHE A 622 7.49 13.08 10.63
C PHE A 622 8.76 12.82 9.81
N GLU A 623 8.66 12.69 8.50
CA GLU A 623 9.79 12.58 7.57
C GLU A 623 10.04 13.89 6.79
N VAL A 624 9.13 14.87 6.90
CA VAL A 624 9.26 16.22 6.37
C VAL A 624 8.97 17.25 7.48
N LEU A 625 9.67 18.37 7.43
CA LEU A 625 9.44 19.49 8.34
C LEU A 625 9.57 20.80 7.58
N GLY A 626 8.77 21.80 7.96
CA GLY A 626 8.81 23.09 7.30
C GLY A 626 7.80 24.09 7.85
N ALA A 627 7.98 25.35 7.48
CA ALA A 627 7.04 26.42 7.74
C ALA A 627 7.21 27.52 6.68
N PRO A 628 6.21 28.38 6.43
CA PRO A 628 6.31 29.43 5.43
C PRO A 628 7.45 30.43 5.63
N TYR A 629 7.97 30.54 6.85
CA TYR A 629 9.08 31.41 7.23
C TYR A 629 10.44 30.72 7.18
N VAL A 630 10.50 29.45 6.82
CA VAL A 630 11.76 28.65 6.77
C VAL A 630 12.25 28.60 5.32
N ASP A 631 13.51 29.01 5.13
CA ASP A 631 14.23 28.82 3.87
C ASP A 631 14.65 27.36 3.75
N ASP A 632 14.07 26.63 2.81
CA ASP A 632 14.26 25.19 2.60
C ASP A 632 15.71 24.83 2.27
N LEU A 633 16.35 25.59 1.36
CA LEU A 633 17.72 25.36 0.93
C LEU A 633 18.72 25.61 2.08
N ARG A 634 18.52 26.72 2.79
CA ARG A 634 19.38 27.09 3.91
C ARG A 634 19.27 26.10 5.07
N LEU A 635 18.04 25.71 5.43
CA LEU A 635 17.83 24.74 6.50
C LEU A 635 18.49 23.39 6.16
N ALA A 636 18.25 22.86 4.96
CA ALA A 636 18.86 21.60 4.53
C ALA A 636 20.40 21.69 4.50
N TYR A 637 20.96 22.81 4.04
CA TYR A 637 22.41 23.04 4.03
C TYR A 637 23.00 23.04 5.45
N GLU A 638 22.42 23.81 6.38
CA GLU A 638 22.92 23.88 7.77
C GLU A 638 22.81 22.54 8.51
N LEU A 639 21.70 21.81 8.31
CA LEU A 639 21.51 20.50 8.92
C LEU A 639 22.48 19.45 8.35
N ASN A 640 22.75 19.46 7.05
CA ASN A 640 23.71 18.54 6.43
C ASN A 640 25.16 18.80 6.87
N LYS A 641 25.50 20.05 7.21
CA LYS A 641 26.82 20.39 7.78
C LYS A 641 27.09 19.69 9.11
N LEU A 642 26.09 19.28 9.83
CA LEU A 642 26.25 18.54 11.09
C LEU A 642 26.84 17.13 10.87
N GLY A 643 26.83 16.62 9.63
CA GLY A 643 27.47 15.34 9.29
C GLY A 643 26.83 14.15 10.01
N LEU A 644 25.53 14.19 10.28
CA LEU A 644 24.84 13.12 11.01
C LEU A 644 24.91 11.82 10.20
N ALA A 645 25.48 10.78 10.78
CA ALA A 645 25.62 9.50 10.12
C ALA A 645 24.25 8.89 9.79
N GLY A 646 24.03 8.50 8.52
CA GLY A 646 22.79 7.88 8.07
C GLY A 646 21.63 8.84 7.85
N VAL A 647 21.82 10.16 7.98
CA VAL A 647 20.78 11.19 7.77
C VAL A 647 21.23 12.18 6.70
N GLN A 648 20.34 12.45 5.75
CA GLN A 648 20.50 13.49 4.75
C GLN A 648 19.24 14.34 4.68
N PHE A 649 19.39 15.65 4.72
CA PHE A 649 18.29 16.61 4.59
C PHE A 649 18.20 17.10 3.15
N THR A 650 17.06 16.88 2.53
CA THR A 650 16.80 17.31 1.15
C THR A 650 15.75 18.44 1.16
N PRO A 651 16.03 19.61 0.55
CA PRO A 651 15.04 20.66 0.47
C PRO A 651 13.88 20.25 -0.43
N VAL A 652 12.65 20.45 0.05
CA VAL A 652 11.43 20.13 -0.68
C VAL A 652 10.42 21.27 -0.53
N ARG A 653 9.59 21.50 -1.54
CA ARG A 653 8.42 22.39 -1.47
C ARG A 653 7.16 21.55 -1.54
N PHE A 654 6.28 21.70 -0.58
CA PHE A 654 5.03 20.96 -0.46
C PHE A 654 3.85 21.87 -0.05
#